data_284ca1136e1d8de12bbf102e637dee40
#
_entry.id   284ca1136e1d8de12bbf102e637dee40
#
_cell.length_a   1.000
_cell.length_b   1.000
_cell.length_c   1.000
_cell.angle_alpha   90.00
_cell.angle_beta   90.00
_cell.angle_gamma   90.00
#
_symmetry.space_group_name_H-M   'P 1'
#
loop_
_entity.id
_entity.type
_entity.pdbx_description
1 polymer ?
#
loop_
_entity_poly.entity_id
_entity_poly.type
_entity_poly.pdbx_seq_one_letter_code
_entity_poly.pdbx_strand_id
1 'polypeptide(L)'
;MKRTLLALSLAVALGAAPAVFAQTTATPDTSTVAPSSNGGGSDTDSTSATRNKPAKVKQLSAVDVTAALDQARNSLSPDTGSSQYVIDKKAIQAMPLGDSTPLNQVILQAPGVVQDSYGGLHVRGDHANLQYRINGVIIPEAISGFGQSLDARTIQSVTLLDGALPAQYGLRTAAVVDIDTKSGHDLGNGGSVGIMGGSFGTINPNASLWGSSDRWSWFVTANYLENDVGIENPTSSRKPIHDHTNQVKGFGDVSYLIDDDTRLSFMFGATNNRFQIPNNPNQAPQFGYLDTVDFNSANLNEQQKEKLTFGVLSLQGKLGKTDYQVSLGARYTHVGYTPDDIGDLMFNGVASTINRTNKAGTLQADFSTPLGESHTLRYGLYGEFERGNISNNSLVFPANPDGSQASTTPIGIYDATKLLARTWSAYLQDEWSISDKWTVNYGVRGDRYELFRTESQLSPRVGVVYQATDSTTIHAGYSRYFTPPATEVIDDTNIARFNGTTNQLPSGGNNLPLSERSNYYDLGIQQQVGSTLTLGLDAYYREVDRLQDEGQFGTALIYSNFNYNQGRIRGVEFTANYDNGPITAYFNASYNRAMGKQVLTGQYNFSPEELAYIADNWIHLDHDQKLTSSGGISYAFDKTTRVGADYLFGSGLRKGAPGVPNGASLPYYFQLNLNVGHDFTFGSFGTVKTQLAVINVLDRTYELRDGTGVGVGAPQFGPRRGVYLSLQKDFSF
;
A
#
# COMPACT_ATOMS: atom_id res chain seq x y z
N MET A 1 -18.43 -24.67 22.12
CA MET A 1 -17.67 -23.86 23.08
C MET A 1 -16.73 -22.83 22.46
N LYS A 2 -16.34 -22.91 21.16
CA LYS A 2 -15.48 -21.91 20.48
C LYS A 2 -16.21 -20.67 19.94
N ARG A 3 -17.53 -20.69 19.83
CA ARG A 3 -18.35 -19.57 19.31
C ARG A 3 -18.68 -18.46 20.31
N THR A 4 -18.57 -18.73 21.61
CA THR A 4 -18.92 -17.77 22.68
C THR A 4 -17.77 -16.83 23.06
N LEU A 5 -16.53 -17.14 22.67
CA LEU A 5 -15.36 -16.30 22.95
C LEU A 5 -15.18 -15.16 21.90
N LEU A 6 -15.76 -15.29 20.71
CA LEU A 6 -15.66 -14.27 19.65
C LEU A 6 -16.54 -13.03 19.96
N ALA A 7 -17.68 -13.23 20.57
CA ALA A 7 -18.57 -12.13 20.99
C ALA A 7 -17.97 -11.29 22.13
N LEU A 8 -17.13 -11.89 22.97
CA LEU A 8 -16.48 -11.21 24.10
C LEU A 8 -15.29 -10.34 23.65
N SER A 9 -14.60 -10.73 22.56
CA SER A 9 -13.45 -9.97 22.03
C SER A 9 -13.87 -8.67 21.34
N LEU A 10 -15.05 -8.64 20.72
CA LEU A 10 -15.61 -7.43 20.11
C LEU A 10 -16.13 -6.44 21.17
N ALA A 11 -16.65 -6.94 22.28
CA ALA A 11 -17.16 -6.14 23.39
C ALA A 11 -16.05 -5.43 24.19
N VAL A 12 -14.85 -6.02 24.26
CA VAL A 12 -13.69 -5.45 24.98
C VAL A 12 -13.02 -4.33 24.16
N ALA A 13 -13.07 -4.38 22.82
CA ALA A 13 -12.57 -3.29 21.97
C ALA A 13 -13.48 -2.05 21.96
N LEU A 14 -14.75 -2.20 22.32
CA LEU A 14 -15.75 -1.12 22.38
C LEU A 14 -15.93 -0.55 23.80
N GLY A 15 -15.31 -1.13 24.82
CA GLY A 15 -15.55 -0.82 26.23
C GLY A 15 -14.63 0.21 26.88
N ALA A 16 -13.72 0.86 26.16
CA ALA A 16 -12.73 1.78 26.73
C ALA A 16 -12.88 3.24 26.24
N ALA A 17 -14.11 3.77 26.22
CA ALA A 17 -14.30 5.21 26.10
C ALA A 17 -14.84 5.75 27.44
N PRO A 18 -14.23 6.79 28.04
CA PRO A 18 -14.73 7.37 29.27
C PRO A 18 -16.04 8.13 28.98
N ALA A 19 -17.10 7.71 29.64
CA ALA A 19 -18.36 8.44 29.65
C ALA A 19 -18.20 9.75 30.44
N VAL A 20 -18.24 10.86 29.78
CA VAL A 20 -18.41 12.18 30.41
C VAL A 20 -19.90 12.50 30.41
N PHE A 21 -20.52 12.38 31.56
CA PHE A 21 -21.88 12.88 31.82
C PHE A 21 -21.86 14.40 32.01
N ALA A 22 -22.48 15.14 31.11
CA ALA A 22 -22.87 16.49 31.36
C ALA A 22 -24.41 16.56 31.49
N GLN A 23 -24.90 16.80 32.71
CA GLN A 23 -26.29 17.18 32.96
C GLN A 23 -26.43 18.65 32.63
N THR A 24 -27.36 18.98 31.74
CA THR A 24 -27.98 20.30 31.70
C THR A 24 -29.47 20.16 31.61
N THR A 25 -30.12 20.73 32.62
CA THR A 25 -31.57 20.92 32.72
C THR A 25 -32.03 21.99 31.76
N ALA A 26 -33.03 21.67 30.94
CA ALA A 26 -33.74 22.64 30.10
C ALA A 26 -35.03 23.07 30.75
N THR A 27 -35.36 24.33 30.64
CA THR A 27 -36.73 24.82 30.71
C THR A 27 -37.01 25.73 29.51
N PRO A 28 -38.22 25.67 28.92
CA PRO A 28 -38.52 26.32 27.67
C PRO A 28 -39.14 27.70 27.86
N ASP A 29 -38.92 28.60 26.94
CA ASP A 29 -39.86 29.72 26.77
C ASP A 29 -40.16 30.03 25.30
N THR A 30 -41.43 30.12 25.04
CA THR A 30 -42.09 30.39 23.78
C THR A 30 -42.29 31.89 23.59
N SER A 31 -42.03 32.43 22.38
CA SER A 31 -42.95 33.43 21.79
C SER A 31 -42.64 33.72 20.31
N THR A 32 -43.65 33.54 19.55
CA THR A 32 -43.94 33.98 18.17
C THR A 32 -43.90 35.49 17.99
N VAL A 33 -43.56 36.02 16.80
CA VAL A 33 -44.36 36.87 15.89
C VAL A 33 -43.48 37.57 14.84
N ALA A 34 -43.83 37.45 13.59
CA ALA A 34 -43.44 38.28 12.45
C ALA A 34 -44.54 39.31 12.17
N PRO A 35 -44.55 40.06 11.05
CA PRO A 35 -43.61 41.04 10.48
C PRO A 35 -44.28 42.43 10.28
N SER A 36 -43.54 43.47 9.87
CA SER A 36 -43.96 44.39 8.80
C SER A 36 -43.27 45.78 8.81
N SER A 37 -42.74 46.16 7.69
CA SER A 37 -42.98 47.32 6.80
C SER A 37 -42.61 48.72 7.22
N ASN A 38 -41.79 49.33 6.35
CA ASN A 38 -41.78 50.66 5.78
C ASN A 38 -41.82 51.96 6.61
N GLY A 39 -40.94 52.90 6.23
CA GLY A 39 -41.17 54.34 6.29
C GLY A 39 -39.88 55.14 6.43
N GLY A 40 -39.64 55.96 5.43
CA GLY A 40 -38.46 56.84 5.31
C GLY A 40 -38.52 58.11 6.12
N GLY A 41 -37.48 58.92 6.09
CA GLY A 41 -37.44 60.32 6.53
C GLY A 41 -36.09 60.82 7.00
N SER A 42 -35.48 61.58 6.16
CA SER A 42 -34.49 62.67 6.19
C SER A 42 -33.92 63.22 7.50
N ASP A 43 -32.63 63.50 7.41
CA ASP A 43 -31.78 64.59 7.89
C ASP A 43 -31.75 65.02 9.39
N THR A 44 -30.57 64.98 9.95
CA THR A 44 -29.70 66.14 10.24
C THR A 44 -28.47 65.77 11.09
N ASP A 45 -27.41 66.44 10.76
CA ASP A 45 -26.09 66.53 11.31
C ASP A 45 -25.95 66.54 12.85
N SER A 46 -25.09 65.75 13.42
CA SER A 46 -24.30 66.12 14.59
C SER A 46 -23.07 65.18 14.78
N THR A 47 -21.91 65.78 14.65
CA THR A 47 -20.60 65.24 14.99
C THR A 47 -20.52 64.71 16.41
N SER A 48 -20.35 63.41 16.58
CA SER A 48 -19.86 62.84 17.83
C SER A 48 -18.84 61.74 17.55
N ALA A 49 -17.67 61.85 18.16
CA ALA A 49 -16.55 60.95 18.04
C ALA A 49 -16.97 59.51 18.33
N THR A 50 -16.96 58.65 17.30
CA THR A 50 -17.23 57.22 17.41
C THR A 50 -15.96 56.51 17.86
N ARG A 51 -15.92 56.10 19.10
CA ARG A 51 -15.00 55.08 19.61
C ARG A 51 -15.13 53.84 18.70
N ASN A 52 -14.08 53.53 17.95
CA ASN A 52 -13.99 52.26 17.21
C ASN A 52 -14.16 51.08 18.19
N LYS A 53 -15.33 50.44 18.15
CA LYS A 53 -15.49 49.10 18.72
C LYS A 53 -14.54 48.17 17.93
N PRO A 54 -13.71 47.36 18.61
CA PRO A 54 -12.95 46.37 17.91
C PRO A 54 -13.91 45.47 17.10
N ALA A 55 -13.60 45.28 15.82
CA ALA A 55 -14.35 44.37 14.96
C ALA A 55 -14.42 43.02 15.69
N LYS A 56 -15.60 42.46 15.86
CA LYS A 56 -15.76 41.10 16.35
C LYS A 56 -15.02 40.21 15.39
N VAL A 57 -13.89 39.63 15.84
CA VAL A 57 -13.21 38.55 15.13
C VAL A 57 -14.26 37.47 14.90
N LYS A 58 -14.58 37.18 13.65
CA LYS A 58 -15.51 36.11 13.29
C LYS A 58 -14.84 34.80 13.72
N GLN A 59 -15.31 34.19 14.77
CA GLN A 59 -14.85 32.90 15.23
C GLN A 59 -15.23 31.87 14.15
N LEU A 60 -14.25 31.23 13.53
CA LEU A 60 -14.45 30.16 12.54
C LEU A 60 -15.12 28.96 13.22
N SER A 61 -15.95 28.24 12.49
CA SER A 61 -16.45 26.96 12.99
C SER A 61 -15.32 25.92 13.02
N ALA A 62 -15.42 24.90 13.88
CA ALA A 62 -14.43 23.81 13.93
C ALA A 62 -14.29 23.08 12.58
N VAL A 63 -15.36 23.03 11.79
CA VAL A 63 -15.33 22.46 10.43
C VAL A 63 -14.48 23.32 9.49
N ASP A 64 -14.65 24.66 9.53
CA ASP A 64 -13.84 25.57 8.70
C ASP A 64 -12.35 25.50 9.08
N VAL A 65 -12.04 25.44 10.38
CA VAL A 65 -10.66 25.29 10.89
C VAL A 65 -10.04 23.97 10.45
N THR A 66 -10.78 22.87 10.56
CA THR A 66 -10.30 21.55 10.13
C THR A 66 -10.04 21.50 8.63
N ALA A 67 -10.95 22.04 7.82
CA ALA A 67 -10.75 22.11 6.37
C ALA A 67 -9.52 22.95 6.00
N ALA A 68 -9.28 24.09 6.69
CA ALA A 68 -8.09 24.90 6.47
C ALA A 68 -6.80 24.17 6.86
N LEU A 69 -6.81 23.41 7.97
CA LEU A 69 -5.66 22.60 8.39
C LEU A 69 -5.41 21.41 7.44
N ASP A 70 -6.45 20.78 6.90
CA ASP A 70 -6.29 19.72 5.92
C ASP A 70 -5.76 20.28 4.58
N GLN A 71 -6.23 21.43 4.16
CA GLN A 71 -5.66 22.14 3.02
C GLN A 71 -4.18 22.51 3.25
N ALA A 72 -3.83 23.02 4.44
CA ALA A 72 -2.46 23.33 4.81
C ALA A 72 -1.57 22.07 4.81
N ARG A 73 -2.08 20.93 5.31
CA ARG A 73 -1.37 19.64 5.22
C ARG A 73 -1.11 19.24 3.77
N ASN A 74 -2.11 19.31 2.93
CA ASN A 74 -1.96 18.97 1.51
C ASN A 74 -1.01 19.94 0.78
N SER A 75 -0.94 21.21 1.21
CA SER A 75 0.01 22.20 0.68
C SER A 75 1.46 21.97 1.11
N LEU A 76 1.73 21.09 2.07
CA LEU A 76 3.09 20.62 2.36
C LEU A 76 3.70 19.84 1.20
N SER A 77 2.88 19.28 0.32
CA SER A 77 3.29 18.66 -0.93
C SER A 77 3.19 19.64 -2.08
N PRO A 78 4.21 19.76 -2.95
CA PRO A 78 4.16 20.65 -4.10
C PRO A 78 3.21 20.13 -5.17
N ASP A 79 2.70 21.02 -6.01
CA ASP A 79 2.15 20.64 -7.30
C ASP A 79 3.27 19.99 -8.12
N THR A 80 3.15 18.70 -8.35
CA THR A 80 4.26 17.92 -8.92
C THR A 80 4.26 18.01 -10.44
N GLY A 81 5.45 18.10 -11.03
CA GLY A 81 5.66 17.81 -12.44
C GLY A 81 5.78 16.31 -12.71
N SER A 82 5.12 15.47 -11.93
CA SER A 82 5.13 14.01 -12.02
C SER A 82 3.73 13.47 -12.21
N SER A 83 3.61 12.20 -12.59
CA SER A 83 2.32 11.54 -12.77
C SER A 83 1.58 11.37 -11.44
N GLN A 84 0.31 11.72 -11.44
CA GLN A 84 -0.60 11.55 -10.30
C GLN A 84 -1.86 10.79 -10.73
N TYR A 85 -2.21 9.76 -10.00
CA TYR A 85 -3.44 9.02 -10.21
C TYR A 85 -4.23 8.94 -8.91
N VAL A 86 -5.41 9.57 -8.90
CA VAL A 86 -6.25 9.68 -7.69
C VAL A 86 -7.43 8.72 -7.78
N ILE A 87 -7.62 7.91 -6.74
CA ILE A 87 -8.76 7.02 -6.54
C ILE A 87 -9.49 7.51 -5.29
N ASP A 88 -10.60 8.19 -5.46
CA ASP A 88 -11.38 8.74 -4.38
C ASP A 88 -12.37 7.72 -3.78
N LYS A 89 -13.03 8.10 -2.69
CA LYS A 89 -14.05 7.29 -2.02
C LYS A 89 -15.17 6.84 -2.97
N LYS A 90 -15.60 7.70 -3.91
CA LYS A 90 -16.67 7.40 -4.87
C LYS A 90 -16.22 6.28 -5.80
N ALA A 91 -14.98 6.35 -6.30
CA ALA A 91 -14.39 5.30 -7.13
C ALA A 91 -14.23 3.98 -6.36
N ILE A 92 -13.75 4.02 -5.11
CA ILE A 92 -13.63 2.82 -4.26
C ILE A 92 -15.00 2.17 -4.04
N GLN A 93 -16.03 2.96 -3.72
CA GLN A 93 -17.40 2.45 -3.51
C GLN A 93 -18.07 1.92 -4.78
N ALA A 94 -17.60 2.36 -5.96
CA ALA A 94 -18.05 1.85 -7.25
C ALA A 94 -17.41 0.49 -7.61
N MET A 95 -16.30 0.12 -6.98
CA MET A 95 -15.64 -1.19 -7.18
C MET A 95 -16.55 -2.34 -6.72
N PRO A 96 -16.35 -3.56 -7.24
CA PRO A 96 -17.21 -4.71 -6.96
C PRO A 96 -17.40 -5.05 -5.49
N LEU A 97 -16.36 -4.93 -4.66
CA LEU A 97 -16.44 -5.19 -3.22
C LEU A 97 -16.61 -3.91 -2.37
N GLY A 98 -16.68 -2.73 -3.01
CA GLY A 98 -16.83 -1.44 -2.33
C GLY A 98 -15.80 -1.20 -1.24
N ASP A 99 -16.23 -0.73 -0.08
CA ASP A 99 -15.37 -0.50 1.10
C ASP A 99 -14.70 -1.80 1.64
N SER A 100 -15.11 -2.99 1.17
CA SER A 100 -14.46 -4.28 1.48
C SER A 100 -13.39 -4.69 0.46
N THR A 101 -13.11 -3.86 -0.55
CA THR A 101 -12.04 -4.10 -1.52
C THR A 101 -10.68 -4.09 -0.81
N PRO A 102 -9.84 -5.11 -0.98
CA PRO A 102 -8.47 -5.09 -0.47
C PRO A 102 -7.68 -3.90 -1.04
N LEU A 103 -6.82 -3.27 -0.23
CA LEU A 103 -6.09 -2.06 -0.64
C LEU A 103 -5.24 -2.27 -1.90
N ASN A 104 -4.57 -3.42 -2.02
CA ASN A 104 -3.80 -3.75 -3.23
C ASN A 104 -4.69 -3.81 -4.48
N GLN A 105 -5.91 -4.30 -4.39
CA GLN A 105 -6.88 -4.32 -5.51
C GLN A 105 -7.36 -2.91 -5.89
N VAL A 106 -7.41 -1.99 -4.92
CA VAL A 106 -7.65 -0.56 -5.19
C VAL A 106 -6.48 0.02 -5.99
N ILE A 107 -5.24 -0.21 -5.54
CA ILE A 107 -4.04 0.34 -6.18
C ILE A 107 -3.81 -0.30 -7.58
N LEU A 108 -4.19 -1.56 -7.79
CA LEU A 108 -4.12 -2.23 -9.09
C LEU A 108 -4.96 -1.56 -10.20
N GLN A 109 -5.89 -0.68 -9.83
CA GLN A 109 -6.65 0.09 -10.81
C GLN A 109 -5.83 1.25 -11.40
N ALA A 110 -4.70 1.62 -10.80
CA ALA A 110 -3.82 2.65 -11.33
C ALA A 110 -2.97 2.14 -12.51
N PRO A 111 -2.52 3.03 -13.42
CA PRO A 111 -1.70 2.64 -14.56
C PRO A 111 -0.35 2.06 -14.12
N GLY A 112 0.20 1.13 -14.90
CA GLY A 112 1.54 0.57 -14.68
C GLY A 112 1.70 -0.28 -13.42
N VAL A 113 0.64 -0.56 -12.68
CA VAL A 113 0.67 -1.41 -11.49
C VAL A 113 0.44 -2.86 -11.86
N VAL A 114 1.25 -3.75 -11.33
CA VAL A 114 1.21 -5.19 -11.53
C VAL A 114 1.13 -5.87 -10.18
N GLN A 115 0.30 -6.90 -10.08
CA GLN A 115 0.30 -7.81 -8.94
C GLN A 115 1.25 -8.96 -9.19
N ASP A 116 2.11 -9.21 -8.23
CA ASP A 116 2.93 -10.38 -8.10
C ASP A 116 2.33 -11.37 -7.08
N SER A 117 3.12 -12.37 -6.71
CA SER A 117 2.83 -13.36 -5.69
C SER A 117 2.39 -12.70 -4.38
N TYR A 118 1.44 -13.33 -3.70
CA TYR A 118 1.00 -12.95 -2.37
C TYR A 118 0.44 -11.51 -2.26
N GLY A 119 -0.07 -10.99 -3.38
CA GLY A 119 -0.61 -9.64 -3.43
C GLY A 119 0.45 -8.53 -3.43
N GLY A 120 1.72 -8.85 -3.63
CA GLY A 120 2.79 -7.88 -3.83
C GLY A 120 2.49 -6.96 -5.01
N LEU A 121 2.78 -5.67 -4.89
CA LEU A 121 2.56 -4.68 -5.94
C LEU A 121 3.88 -4.17 -6.49
N HIS A 122 3.96 -4.09 -7.80
CA HIS A 122 5.06 -3.49 -8.53
C HIS A 122 4.53 -2.36 -9.41
N VAL A 123 5.17 -1.20 -9.34
CA VAL A 123 4.82 -0.05 -10.17
C VAL A 123 5.91 0.17 -11.19
N ARG A 124 5.52 0.24 -12.47
CA ARG A 124 6.44 0.44 -13.59
C ARG A 124 7.57 -0.61 -13.66
N GLY A 125 7.30 -1.81 -13.12
CA GLY A 125 8.26 -2.91 -13.11
C GLY A 125 9.42 -2.74 -12.11
N ASP A 126 9.26 -1.91 -11.09
CA ASP A 126 10.19 -1.81 -9.96
C ASP A 126 9.76 -2.76 -8.84
N HIS A 127 10.70 -3.43 -8.20
CA HIS A 127 10.39 -4.46 -7.21
C HIS A 127 9.96 -3.85 -5.87
N ALA A 128 8.67 -4.02 -5.50
CA ALA A 128 8.07 -3.72 -4.19
C ALA A 128 8.58 -2.43 -3.50
N ASN A 129 9.06 -1.46 -4.27
CA ASN A 129 9.73 -0.25 -3.80
C ASN A 129 8.71 0.91 -3.62
N LEU A 130 7.63 0.63 -2.90
CA LEU A 130 6.53 1.56 -2.64
C LEU A 130 6.70 2.25 -1.30
N GLN A 131 6.46 3.56 -1.28
CA GLN A 131 6.34 4.32 -0.03
C GLN A 131 4.87 4.53 0.31
N TYR A 132 4.44 4.07 1.48
CA TYR A 132 3.11 4.36 1.99
C TYR A 132 3.14 5.58 2.89
N ARG A 133 2.23 6.52 2.64
CA ARG A 133 1.96 7.66 3.51
C ARG A 133 0.50 7.66 3.92
N ILE A 134 0.23 8.02 5.17
CA ILE A 134 -1.13 8.20 5.68
C ILE A 134 -1.19 9.59 6.28
N ASN A 135 -2.08 10.43 5.78
CA ASN A 135 -2.23 11.82 6.19
C ASN A 135 -0.88 12.58 6.15
N GLY A 136 -0.09 12.38 5.09
CA GLY A 136 1.22 12.99 4.86
C GLY A 136 2.39 12.36 5.61
N VAL A 137 2.16 11.41 6.54
CA VAL A 137 3.22 10.77 7.35
C VAL A 137 3.67 9.48 6.70
N ILE A 138 4.97 9.31 6.57
CA ILE A 138 5.57 8.04 6.12
C ILE A 138 5.30 6.97 7.16
N ILE A 139 4.61 5.91 6.74
CA ILE A 139 4.47 4.71 7.57
C ILE A 139 5.64 3.80 7.22
N PRO A 140 6.51 3.49 8.19
CA PRO A 140 7.61 2.56 7.96
C PRO A 140 7.11 1.25 7.40
N GLU A 141 7.88 0.65 6.52
CA GLU A 141 7.52 -0.63 5.88
C GLU A 141 7.21 -1.69 6.92
N ALA A 142 6.18 -2.46 6.61
CA ALA A 142 5.80 -3.61 7.42
C ALA A 142 6.22 -4.89 6.73
N ILE A 143 6.84 -5.82 7.45
CA ILE A 143 6.99 -7.19 6.96
C ILE A 143 5.58 -7.74 6.81
N SER A 144 5.11 -7.82 5.57
CA SER A 144 3.84 -8.46 5.24
C SER A 144 4.06 -9.31 4.02
N GLY A 145 3.98 -10.63 4.18
CA GLY A 145 3.99 -11.54 3.05
C GLY A 145 2.63 -11.59 2.38
N PHE A 146 1.55 -11.72 3.16
CA PHE A 146 0.21 -12.02 2.65
C PHE A 146 -0.85 -11.01 3.11
N GLY A 147 -0.69 -10.41 4.28
CA GLY A 147 -1.69 -9.52 4.89
C GLY A 147 -1.49 -8.06 4.51
N GLN A 148 -2.58 -7.33 4.39
CA GLN A 148 -2.55 -5.89 4.15
C GLN A 148 -2.79 -5.12 5.44
N SER A 149 -2.06 -4.02 5.62
CA SER A 149 -2.09 -3.22 6.84
C SER A 149 -3.38 -2.42 7.00
N LEU A 150 -3.96 -1.96 5.89
CA LEU A 150 -5.13 -1.09 5.86
C LEU A 150 -6.28 -1.73 5.10
N ASP A 151 -7.48 -1.30 5.47
CA ASP A 151 -8.72 -1.66 4.80
C ASP A 151 -9.26 -0.43 4.05
N ALA A 152 -9.84 -0.61 2.86
CA ALA A 152 -10.38 0.48 2.07
C ALA A 152 -11.48 1.30 2.80
N ARG A 153 -12.07 0.75 3.86
CA ARG A 153 -13.01 1.48 4.75
C ARG A 153 -12.42 2.71 5.40
N THR A 154 -11.11 2.71 5.65
CA THR A 154 -10.42 3.83 6.29
C THR A 154 -10.19 4.99 5.34
N ILE A 155 -10.30 4.76 4.04
CA ILE A 155 -9.76 5.60 2.99
C ILE A 155 -10.80 6.61 2.51
N GLN A 156 -10.40 7.88 2.45
CA GLN A 156 -11.10 8.96 1.76
C GLN A 156 -10.61 9.08 0.31
N SER A 157 -9.27 9.02 0.12
CA SER A 157 -8.64 8.98 -1.20
C SER A 157 -7.29 8.25 -1.13
N VAL A 158 -6.89 7.67 -2.25
CA VAL A 158 -5.53 7.16 -2.49
C VAL A 158 -4.99 7.89 -3.70
N THR A 159 -3.82 8.50 -3.55
CA THR A 159 -3.08 9.10 -4.64
C THR A 159 -1.82 8.29 -4.89
N LEU A 160 -1.70 7.71 -6.08
CA LEU A 160 -0.46 7.13 -6.54
C LEU A 160 0.36 8.22 -7.23
N LEU A 161 1.55 8.49 -6.69
CA LEU A 161 2.52 9.43 -7.21
C LEU A 161 3.72 8.65 -7.71
N ASP A 162 4.09 8.82 -8.96
CA ASP A 162 5.26 8.18 -9.56
C ASP A 162 6.00 9.12 -10.52
N GLY A 163 7.13 8.69 -11.08
CA GLY A 163 7.94 9.52 -11.96
C GLY A 163 9.05 10.30 -11.25
N ALA A 164 9.35 11.48 -11.74
CA ALA A 164 10.39 12.35 -11.21
C ALA A 164 9.86 13.17 -10.02
N LEU A 165 9.73 12.53 -8.87
CA LEU A 165 9.14 13.13 -7.66
C LEU A 165 10.04 14.24 -7.05
N PRO A 166 9.44 15.28 -6.42
CA PRO A 166 10.13 16.33 -5.70
C PRO A 166 11.00 15.83 -4.52
N ALA A 167 11.85 16.71 -3.96
CA ALA A 167 12.88 16.34 -2.97
C ALA A 167 12.29 15.83 -1.63
N GLN A 168 11.05 16.17 -1.29
CA GLN A 168 10.39 15.64 -0.10
C GLN A 168 10.14 14.12 -0.13
N TYR A 169 10.06 13.53 -1.34
CA TYR A 169 9.86 12.10 -1.51
C TYR A 169 11.20 11.37 -1.65
N GLY A 170 11.34 10.22 -1.04
CA GLY A 170 12.60 9.46 -1.09
C GLY A 170 12.53 8.15 -0.33
N LEU A 171 13.65 7.42 -0.29
CA LEU A 171 13.85 6.11 0.34
C LEU A 171 13.16 4.96 -0.42
N ARG A 172 11.92 5.11 -0.83
CA ARG A 172 11.17 4.22 -1.73
C ARG A 172 10.66 5.05 -2.88
N THR A 173 10.93 4.64 -4.11
CA THR A 173 10.87 5.55 -5.26
C THR A 173 10.26 4.95 -6.53
N ALA A 174 9.73 3.72 -6.45
CA ALA A 174 8.90 3.18 -7.51
C ALA A 174 7.61 4.00 -7.63
N ALA A 175 6.95 4.22 -6.49
CA ALA A 175 5.83 5.14 -6.34
C ALA A 175 5.59 5.48 -4.86
N VAL A 176 4.84 6.56 -4.63
CA VAL A 176 4.28 6.91 -3.32
C VAL A 176 2.79 6.64 -3.34
N VAL A 177 2.32 5.82 -2.42
CA VAL A 177 0.91 5.59 -2.14
C VAL A 177 0.52 6.52 -0.99
N ASP A 178 -0.04 7.67 -1.34
CA ASP A 178 -0.47 8.67 -0.36
C ASP A 178 -1.96 8.49 -0.06
N ILE A 179 -2.29 8.24 1.20
CA ILE A 179 -3.62 7.87 1.67
C ILE A 179 -4.15 8.96 2.59
N ASP A 180 -5.23 9.60 2.18
CA ASP A 180 -6.05 10.40 3.07
C ASP A 180 -7.11 9.54 3.73
N THR A 181 -7.23 9.64 5.06
CA THR A 181 -8.22 8.88 5.81
C THR A 181 -9.53 9.64 5.98
N LYS A 182 -10.62 8.90 6.17
CA LYS A 182 -11.91 9.48 6.57
C LYS A 182 -11.79 10.17 7.93
N SER A 183 -12.47 11.29 8.11
CA SER A 183 -12.52 12.03 9.38
C SER A 183 -13.94 12.14 9.93
N GLY A 184 -14.05 12.37 11.25
CA GLY A 184 -15.34 12.60 11.89
C GLY A 184 -16.00 13.91 11.43
N HIS A 185 -15.21 14.92 11.08
CA HIS A 185 -15.74 16.20 10.57
C HIS A 185 -16.46 16.05 9.23
N ASP A 186 -15.95 15.18 8.34
CA ASP A 186 -16.53 14.95 7.01
C ASP A 186 -17.77 14.07 7.04
N LEU A 187 -17.88 13.21 8.06
CA LEU A 187 -18.91 12.19 8.14
C LEU A 187 -20.08 12.59 9.07
N GLY A 188 -19.89 13.60 9.92
CA GLY A 188 -20.82 13.94 10.99
C GLY A 188 -20.70 13.00 12.19
N ASN A 189 -21.79 12.81 12.96
CA ASN A 189 -21.79 11.92 14.13
C ASN A 189 -22.59 10.65 13.81
N GLY A 190 -21.95 9.48 13.90
CA GLY A 190 -22.60 8.23 13.59
C GLY A 190 -21.66 7.03 13.54
N GLY A 191 -22.11 6.01 12.86
CA GLY A 191 -21.36 4.77 12.66
C GLY A 191 -21.99 3.89 11.61
N SER A 192 -21.34 2.78 11.34
CA SER A 192 -21.86 1.72 10.49
C SER A 192 -21.55 0.35 11.06
N VAL A 193 -22.44 -0.60 10.81
CA VAL A 193 -22.19 -2.02 10.97
C VAL A 193 -22.49 -2.72 9.66
N GLY A 194 -21.68 -3.68 9.29
CA GLY A 194 -21.81 -4.39 8.04
C GLY A 194 -21.30 -5.81 8.11
N ILE A 195 -21.69 -6.57 7.10
CA ILE A 195 -21.19 -7.92 6.86
C ILE A 195 -21.12 -8.17 5.35
N MET A 196 -20.04 -8.79 4.91
CA MET A 196 -19.93 -9.39 3.58
C MET A 196 -19.80 -10.89 3.74
N GLY A 197 -20.52 -11.64 2.89
CA GLY A 197 -20.41 -13.09 2.81
C GLY A 197 -20.45 -13.56 1.37
N GLY A 198 -19.92 -14.75 1.10
CA GLY A 198 -19.93 -15.25 -0.27
C GLY A 198 -19.11 -16.50 -0.51
N SER A 199 -18.62 -16.62 -1.75
CA SER A 199 -17.83 -17.74 -2.22
C SER A 199 -16.60 -17.98 -1.33
N PHE A 200 -16.09 -19.21 -1.37
CA PHE A 200 -14.89 -19.64 -0.65
C PHE A 200 -14.99 -19.45 0.88
N GLY A 201 -16.17 -19.68 1.46
CA GLY A 201 -16.39 -19.53 2.89
C GLY A 201 -16.23 -18.10 3.43
N THR A 202 -16.24 -17.08 2.56
CA THR A 202 -15.96 -15.70 2.94
C THR A 202 -17.01 -15.15 3.91
N ILE A 203 -16.52 -14.65 5.05
CA ILE A 203 -17.30 -13.90 6.04
C ILE A 203 -16.46 -12.70 6.49
N ASN A 204 -16.99 -11.47 6.37
CA ASN A 204 -16.32 -10.24 6.75
C ASN A 204 -17.27 -9.30 7.51
N PRO A 205 -17.54 -9.53 8.80
CA PRO A 205 -18.20 -8.55 9.64
C PRO A 205 -17.29 -7.36 9.91
N ASN A 206 -17.90 -6.17 9.97
CA ASN A 206 -17.18 -4.92 10.18
C ASN A 206 -18.02 -3.91 10.95
N ALA A 207 -17.33 -2.96 11.60
CA ALA A 207 -17.95 -1.85 12.29
C ALA A 207 -17.06 -0.61 12.18
N SER A 208 -17.68 0.55 12.05
CA SER A 208 -16.99 1.84 12.07
C SER A 208 -17.79 2.83 12.92
N LEU A 209 -17.07 3.69 13.64
CA LEU A 209 -17.64 4.80 14.43
C LEU A 209 -16.90 6.07 14.06
N TRP A 210 -17.64 7.15 13.97
CA TRP A 210 -17.07 8.46 13.67
C TRP A 210 -17.87 9.56 14.33
N GLY A 211 -17.20 10.67 14.56
CA GLY A 211 -17.87 11.81 15.15
C GLY A 211 -16.95 13.01 15.30
N SER A 212 -17.56 14.13 15.57
CA SER A 212 -16.87 15.37 15.85
C SER A 212 -17.63 16.21 16.89
N SER A 213 -16.90 17.06 17.57
CA SER A 213 -17.39 18.13 18.42
C SER A 213 -16.64 19.41 18.07
N ASP A 214 -16.79 20.48 18.85
CA ASP A 214 -16.10 21.75 18.59
C ASP A 214 -14.58 21.64 18.46
N ARG A 215 -13.97 20.67 19.14
CA ARG A 215 -12.50 20.50 19.15
C ARG A 215 -12.03 19.09 18.83
N TRP A 216 -12.88 18.09 18.94
CA TRP A 216 -12.51 16.70 18.72
C TRP A 216 -13.06 16.18 17.41
N SER A 217 -12.27 15.36 16.72
CA SER A 217 -12.72 14.52 15.63
C SER A 217 -12.15 13.12 15.81
N TRP A 218 -12.97 12.11 15.49
CA TRP A 218 -12.52 10.72 15.56
C TRP A 218 -13.14 9.88 14.46
N PHE A 219 -12.36 8.94 13.97
CA PHE A 219 -12.81 7.86 13.10
C PHE A 219 -12.14 6.57 13.57
N VAL A 220 -12.92 5.53 13.83
CA VAL A 220 -12.41 4.22 14.25
C VAL A 220 -13.13 3.14 13.47
N THR A 221 -12.40 2.14 12.98
CA THR A 221 -12.96 0.99 12.27
C THR A 221 -12.27 -0.31 12.66
N ALA A 222 -13.02 -1.40 12.63
CA ALA A 222 -12.52 -2.74 12.80
C ALA A 222 -13.26 -3.72 11.90
N ASN A 223 -12.56 -4.75 11.44
CA ASN A 223 -13.14 -5.86 10.70
C ASN A 223 -12.45 -7.18 11.02
N TYR A 224 -13.19 -8.25 10.78
CA TYR A 224 -12.71 -9.63 10.76
C TYR A 224 -12.96 -10.21 9.37
N LEU A 225 -11.98 -10.87 8.80
CA LEU A 225 -12.09 -11.61 7.55
C LEU A 225 -11.74 -13.06 7.77
N GLU A 226 -12.58 -13.96 7.30
CA GLU A 226 -12.33 -15.39 7.20
C GLU A 226 -12.70 -15.88 5.82
N ASN A 227 -11.84 -16.67 5.18
CA ASN A 227 -12.13 -17.35 3.92
C ASN A 227 -11.14 -18.49 3.66
N ASP A 228 -11.36 -19.23 2.54
CA ASP A 228 -10.53 -20.32 2.06
C ASP A 228 -9.82 -19.95 0.74
N VAL A 229 -9.46 -18.68 0.57
CA VAL A 229 -8.57 -18.13 -0.47
C VAL A 229 -7.71 -17.02 0.14
N GLY A 230 -6.93 -17.37 1.15
CA GLY A 230 -6.06 -16.44 1.85
C GLY A 230 -4.88 -15.97 1.02
N ILE A 231 -4.33 -16.88 0.23
CA ILE A 231 -3.21 -16.64 -0.70
C ILE A 231 -3.48 -17.34 -2.02
N GLU A 232 -2.60 -17.17 -3.02
CA GLU A 232 -2.78 -17.74 -4.33
C GLU A 232 -2.71 -19.28 -4.30
N ASN A 233 -3.67 -19.92 -4.98
CA ASN A 233 -3.72 -21.36 -5.11
C ASN A 233 -2.59 -21.86 -6.05
N PRO A 234 -1.78 -22.87 -5.66
CA PRO A 234 -0.76 -23.48 -6.52
C PRO A 234 -1.37 -24.32 -7.65
N THR A 235 -2.67 -24.50 -7.69
CA THR A 235 -3.40 -25.21 -8.73
C THR A 235 -4.49 -24.35 -9.34
N SER A 236 -4.99 -24.72 -10.51
CA SER A 236 -6.15 -24.09 -11.14
C SER A 236 -7.50 -24.51 -10.52
N SER A 237 -7.50 -25.26 -9.44
CA SER A 237 -8.71 -25.75 -8.77
C SER A 237 -9.56 -24.60 -8.23
N ARG A 238 -10.88 -24.78 -8.23
CA ARG A 238 -11.84 -23.90 -7.54
C ARG A 238 -11.88 -24.15 -6.01
N LYS A 239 -11.26 -25.23 -5.58
CA LYS A 239 -11.23 -25.65 -4.18
C LYS A 239 -9.77 -25.83 -3.78
N PRO A 240 -9.09 -24.77 -3.39
CA PRO A 240 -7.73 -24.88 -2.86
C PRO A 240 -7.74 -25.76 -1.62
N ILE A 241 -6.67 -26.49 -1.43
CA ILE A 241 -6.46 -27.34 -0.26
C ILE A 241 -5.56 -26.58 0.71
N HIS A 242 -5.96 -26.50 1.97
CA HIS A 242 -5.17 -25.86 3.03
C HIS A 242 -4.90 -24.37 2.77
N ASP A 243 -5.97 -23.63 2.47
CA ASP A 243 -5.90 -22.20 2.13
C ASP A 243 -6.80 -21.33 3.06
N HIS A 244 -7.06 -21.82 4.26
CA HIS A 244 -7.85 -21.08 5.23
C HIS A 244 -7.08 -19.89 5.80
N THR A 245 -7.74 -18.74 5.85
CA THR A 245 -7.20 -17.54 6.52
C THR A 245 -8.21 -16.96 7.48
N ASN A 246 -7.68 -16.37 8.56
CA ASN A 246 -8.42 -15.45 9.40
C ASN A 246 -7.58 -14.21 9.71
N GLN A 247 -8.19 -13.03 9.57
CA GLN A 247 -7.55 -11.74 9.67
C GLN A 247 -8.39 -10.81 10.55
N VAL A 248 -7.75 -10.12 11.47
CA VAL A 248 -8.35 -9.05 12.26
C VAL A 248 -7.60 -7.78 11.97
N LYS A 249 -8.33 -6.72 11.64
CA LYS A 249 -7.77 -5.40 11.35
C LYS A 249 -8.51 -4.34 12.14
N GLY A 250 -7.78 -3.36 12.65
CA GLY A 250 -8.33 -2.19 13.31
C GLY A 250 -7.53 -0.95 12.96
N PHE A 251 -8.21 0.16 12.81
CA PHE A 251 -7.60 1.47 12.54
C PHE A 251 -8.39 2.55 13.27
N GLY A 252 -7.68 3.59 13.72
CA GLY A 252 -8.29 4.78 14.29
C GLY A 252 -7.45 6.03 14.06
N ASP A 253 -8.14 7.13 13.87
CA ASP A 253 -7.59 8.50 13.85
C ASP A 253 -8.41 9.35 14.79
N VAL A 254 -7.73 10.02 15.73
CA VAL A 254 -8.35 10.92 16.71
C VAL A 254 -7.58 12.22 16.69
N SER A 255 -8.25 13.33 16.48
CA SER A 255 -7.64 14.65 16.45
C SER A 255 -8.29 15.62 17.41
N TYR A 256 -7.49 16.56 17.92
CA TYR A 256 -7.90 17.63 18.83
C TYR A 256 -7.38 18.98 18.33
N LEU A 257 -8.29 19.95 18.14
CA LEU A 257 -7.95 21.33 17.85
C LEU A 257 -7.51 22.02 19.14
N ILE A 258 -6.22 22.34 19.23
CA ILE A 258 -5.64 23.12 20.35
C ILE A 258 -6.15 24.54 20.25
N ASP A 259 -6.09 25.11 19.05
CA ASP A 259 -6.59 26.41 18.65
C ASP A 259 -6.96 26.40 17.15
N ASP A 260 -7.28 27.57 16.57
CA ASP A 260 -7.70 27.69 15.17
C ASP A 260 -6.57 27.43 14.16
N ASP A 261 -5.31 27.43 14.61
CA ASP A 261 -4.12 27.23 13.78
C ASP A 261 -3.36 25.93 14.10
N THR A 262 -3.79 25.16 15.11
CA THR A 262 -3.00 24.01 15.62
C THR A 262 -3.86 22.81 15.94
N ARG A 263 -3.51 21.67 15.37
CA ARG A 263 -4.15 20.37 15.59
C ARG A 263 -3.14 19.32 16.08
N LEU A 264 -3.52 18.58 17.11
CA LEU A 264 -2.83 17.37 17.53
C LEU A 264 -3.62 16.15 17.07
N SER A 265 -3.00 15.21 16.40
CA SER A 265 -3.65 13.98 15.91
C SER A 265 -2.92 12.75 16.42
N PHE A 266 -3.67 11.70 16.76
CA PHE A 266 -3.13 10.39 17.07
C PHE A 266 -3.79 9.35 16.17
N MET A 267 -2.98 8.76 15.30
CA MET A 267 -3.37 7.69 14.39
C MET A 267 -2.77 6.38 14.87
N PHE A 268 -3.54 5.29 14.82
CA PHE A 268 -3.07 3.96 15.19
C PHE A 268 -3.68 2.88 14.30
N GLY A 269 -2.94 1.79 14.10
CA GLY A 269 -3.42 0.62 13.38
C GLY A 269 -2.88 -0.67 13.99
N ALA A 270 -3.66 -1.74 13.89
CA ALA A 270 -3.26 -3.06 14.33
C ALA A 270 -3.85 -4.14 13.42
N THR A 271 -3.03 -5.13 13.07
CA THR A 271 -3.45 -6.34 12.35
C THR A 271 -2.92 -7.60 13.03
N ASN A 272 -3.69 -8.69 12.93
CA ASN A 272 -3.27 -10.01 13.36
C ASN A 272 -3.89 -11.04 12.42
N ASN A 273 -3.06 -11.57 11.52
CA ASN A 273 -3.46 -12.41 10.43
C ASN A 273 -2.85 -13.81 10.57
N ARG A 274 -3.58 -14.82 10.17
CA ARG A 274 -3.13 -16.21 10.11
C ARG A 274 -3.53 -16.79 8.77
N PHE A 275 -2.58 -17.48 8.16
CA PHE A 275 -2.72 -18.11 6.86
C PHE A 275 -2.29 -19.56 6.94
N GLN A 276 -3.07 -20.43 6.37
CA GLN A 276 -2.57 -21.72 5.88
C GLN A 276 -1.87 -21.48 4.55
N ILE A 277 -0.87 -22.28 4.24
CA ILE A 277 -0.21 -22.26 2.92
C ILE A 277 -0.90 -23.31 2.05
N PRO A 278 -1.42 -22.94 0.87
CA PRO A 278 -2.16 -23.89 0.04
C PRO A 278 -1.28 -25.00 -0.50
N ASN A 279 -1.81 -26.21 -0.47
CA ASN A 279 -1.08 -27.40 -0.89
C ASN A 279 -1.17 -27.63 -2.39
N ASN A 280 -0.06 -28.12 -2.97
CA ASN A 280 -0.05 -28.72 -4.30
C ASN A 280 -0.19 -30.25 -4.14
N PRO A 281 -1.38 -30.83 -4.37
CA PRO A 281 -1.61 -32.27 -4.19
C PRO A 281 -0.92 -33.07 -5.27
N ASN A 282 -0.72 -34.36 -4.98
CA ASN A 282 -0.10 -35.34 -5.91
C ASN A 282 1.39 -35.10 -6.22
N GLN A 283 2.09 -34.36 -5.38
CA GLN A 283 3.56 -34.32 -5.45
C GLN A 283 4.14 -35.65 -4.99
N ALA A 284 5.17 -36.11 -5.70
CA ALA A 284 5.94 -37.30 -5.30
C ALA A 284 7.07 -36.86 -4.35
N PRO A 285 7.31 -37.55 -3.24
CA PRO A 285 8.47 -37.31 -2.39
C PRO A 285 9.78 -37.41 -3.19
N GLN A 286 10.68 -36.47 -2.96
CA GLN A 286 12.01 -36.43 -3.55
C GLN A 286 13.07 -36.96 -2.60
N PHE A 287 12.80 -36.94 -1.31
CA PHE A 287 13.72 -37.34 -0.24
C PHE A 287 13.05 -38.36 0.70
N GLY A 288 13.85 -39.25 1.29
CA GLY A 288 13.41 -40.15 2.34
C GLY A 288 13.53 -39.46 3.72
N TYR A 289 12.59 -39.71 4.64
CA TYR A 289 12.65 -39.21 5.99
C TYR A 289 12.50 -40.35 7.00
N LEU A 290 13.55 -40.69 7.73
CA LEU A 290 13.56 -41.79 8.69
C LEU A 290 12.99 -43.09 8.07
N ASP A 291 12.00 -43.70 8.73
CA ASP A 291 11.29 -44.88 8.25
C ASP A 291 10.00 -44.51 7.45
N THR A 292 9.75 -43.21 7.20
CA THR A 292 8.58 -42.73 6.44
C THR A 292 8.80 -42.99 4.96
N VAL A 293 7.99 -43.86 4.36
CA VAL A 293 8.11 -44.27 2.96
C VAL A 293 7.24 -43.43 2.04
N ASP A 294 6.15 -42.85 2.57
CA ASP A 294 5.17 -42.08 1.82
C ASP A 294 4.55 -41.00 2.67
N PHE A 295 4.33 -39.85 2.09
CA PHE A 295 3.62 -38.72 2.65
C PHE A 295 2.77 -38.09 1.58
N ASN A 296 1.46 -37.98 1.80
CA ASN A 296 0.57 -37.36 0.83
C ASN A 296 0.69 -35.83 0.92
N SER A 297 1.12 -35.19 -0.15
CA SER A 297 1.30 -33.72 -0.22
C SER A 297 0.00 -32.94 0.04
N ALA A 298 -1.18 -33.54 -0.13
CA ALA A 298 -2.45 -32.93 0.27
C ALA A 298 -2.58 -32.76 1.81
N ASN A 299 -1.74 -33.38 2.62
CA ASN A 299 -1.73 -33.28 4.07
C ASN A 299 -0.70 -32.29 4.62
N LEU A 300 0.06 -31.59 3.78
CA LEU A 300 0.97 -30.52 4.21
C LEU A 300 0.24 -29.51 5.11
N ASN A 301 0.87 -29.13 6.23
CA ASN A 301 0.29 -28.24 7.25
C ASN A 301 1.21 -27.05 7.55
N GLU A 302 1.61 -26.36 6.51
CA GLU A 302 2.40 -25.14 6.60
C GLU A 302 1.52 -23.96 6.98
N GLN A 303 2.04 -23.05 7.81
CA GLN A 303 1.28 -21.91 8.33
C GLN A 303 2.13 -20.65 8.42
N GLN A 304 1.51 -19.50 8.16
CA GLN A 304 2.11 -18.19 8.39
C GLN A 304 1.23 -17.35 9.34
N LYS A 305 1.90 -16.63 10.24
CA LYS A 305 1.28 -15.68 11.14
C LYS A 305 1.93 -14.31 10.96
N GLU A 306 1.10 -13.30 10.79
CA GLU A 306 1.54 -11.92 10.63
C GLU A 306 0.89 -11.00 11.66
N LYS A 307 1.67 -10.06 12.18
CA LYS A 307 1.19 -9.01 13.09
C LYS A 307 1.83 -7.69 12.71
N LEU A 308 1.01 -6.65 12.69
CA LEU A 308 1.45 -5.27 12.61
C LEU A 308 0.75 -4.47 13.71
N THR A 309 1.48 -3.56 14.33
CA THR A 309 0.92 -2.51 15.18
C THR A 309 1.73 -1.24 14.97
N PHE A 310 1.06 -0.12 14.76
CA PHE A 310 1.72 1.17 14.67
C PHE A 310 0.90 2.26 15.36
N GLY A 311 1.59 3.32 15.75
CA GLY A 311 0.97 4.53 16.27
C GLY A 311 1.79 5.75 15.81
N VAL A 312 1.10 6.83 15.47
CA VAL A 312 1.68 8.10 15.02
C VAL A 312 1.02 9.24 15.76
N LEU A 313 1.82 10.05 16.42
CA LEU A 313 1.40 11.31 17.04
C LEU A 313 1.89 12.45 16.15
N SER A 314 0.98 13.30 15.65
CA SER A 314 1.29 14.40 14.75
C SER A 314 0.80 15.72 15.31
N LEU A 315 1.67 16.72 15.34
CA LEU A 315 1.34 18.12 15.59
C LEU A 315 1.41 18.86 14.26
N GLN A 316 0.28 19.39 13.83
CA GLN A 316 0.14 20.16 12.60
C GLN A 316 -0.32 21.57 12.94
N GLY A 317 0.19 22.55 12.23
CA GLY A 317 -0.25 23.93 12.48
C GLY A 317 0.40 24.95 11.57
N LYS A 318 0.22 26.21 11.96
CA LYS A 318 0.73 27.37 11.28
C LYS A 318 1.57 28.25 12.22
N LEU A 319 2.79 28.56 11.84
CA LEU A 319 3.70 29.44 12.56
C LEU A 319 3.97 30.68 11.67
N GLY A 320 3.22 31.74 11.88
CA GLY A 320 3.23 32.92 11.01
C GLY A 320 2.76 32.58 9.61
N LYS A 321 3.69 32.58 8.62
CA LYS A 321 3.38 32.19 7.21
C LYS A 321 3.74 30.74 6.90
N THR A 322 4.37 30.03 7.85
CA THR A 322 4.86 28.66 7.64
C THR A 322 3.84 27.66 8.12
N ASP A 323 3.38 26.81 7.23
CA ASP A 323 2.64 25.61 7.57
C ASP A 323 3.62 24.50 7.96
N TYR A 324 3.29 23.71 8.99
CA TYR A 324 4.15 22.64 9.47
C TYR A 324 3.37 21.40 9.90
N GLN A 325 4.04 20.26 9.79
CA GLN A 325 3.63 19.00 10.42
C GLN A 325 4.86 18.32 11.02
N VAL A 326 4.79 18.00 12.32
CA VAL A 326 5.82 17.24 13.03
C VAL A 326 5.20 15.99 13.61
N SER A 327 5.76 14.83 13.28
CA SER A 327 5.19 13.54 13.61
C SER A 327 6.20 12.61 14.26
N LEU A 328 5.77 11.91 15.30
CA LEU A 328 6.51 10.84 15.98
C LEU A 328 5.76 9.53 15.73
N GLY A 329 6.45 8.54 15.19
CA GLY A 329 5.89 7.23 14.89
C GLY A 329 6.58 6.10 15.64
N ALA A 330 5.83 5.03 15.90
CA ALA A 330 6.35 3.76 16.38
C ALA A 330 5.65 2.61 15.68
N ARG A 331 6.39 1.55 15.36
CA ARG A 331 5.89 0.36 14.68
C ARG A 331 6.48 -0.91 15.28
N TYR A 332 5.66 -1.96 15.30
CA TYR A 332 6.05 -3.34 15.57
C TYR A 332 5.48 -4.25 14.50
N THR A 333 6.32 -5.08 13.88
CA THR A 333 5.91 -6.14 12.97
C THR A 333 6.46 -7.49 13.40
N HIS A 334 5.72 -8.54 13.04
CA HIS A 334 6.15 -9.92 13.23
C HIS A 334 5.59 -10.78 12.10
N VAL A 335 6.48 -11.57 11.48
CA VAL A 335 6.14 -12.69 10.58
C VAL A 335 6.74 -13.95 11.15
N GLY A 336 5.90 -14.97 11.33
CA GLY A 336 6.31 -16.31 11.75
C GLY A 336 5.78 -17.35 10.77
N TYR A 337 6.67 -18.09 10.12
CA TYR A 337 6.35 -19.24 9.28
C TYR A 337 6.68 -20.51 10.03
N THR A 338 5.77 -21.48 9.98
CA THR A 338 5.90 -22.81 10.57
C THR A 338 5.75 -23.85 9.49
N PRO A 339 6.82 -24.64 9.19
CA PRO A 339 6.79 -25.70 8.20
C PRO A 339 5.96 -26.92 8.68
N ASP A 340 5.65 -27.80 7.73
CA ASP A 340 5.39 -29.20 8.01
C ASP A 340 6.71 -29.97 7.95
N ASP A 341 7.32 -30.25 9.09
CA ASP A 341 8.67 -30.80 9.15
C ASP A 341 8.83 -32.08 8.31
N ILE A 342 7.82 -32.95 8.30
CA ILE A 342 7.89 -34.20 7.53
C ILE A 342 7.71 -33.94 6.05
N GLY A 343 6.63 -33.24 5.69
CA GLY A 343 6.30 -32.96 4.30
C GLY A 343 7.37 -32.14 3.62
N ASP A 344 7.78 -31.00 4.20
CA ASP A 344 8.79 -30.12 3.64
C ASP A 344 10.14 -30.84 3.45
N LEU A 345 10.57 -31.67 4.41
CA LEU A 345 11.75 -32.47 4.26
C LEU A 345 11.61 -33.48 3.12
N MET A 346 10.46 -34.15 2.97
CA MET A 346 10.26 -35.15 1.93
C MET A 346 10.10 -34.56 0.53
N PHE A 347 9.50 -33.38 0.39
CA PHE A 347 9.29 -32.74 -0.92
C PHE A 347 10.41 -31.78 -1.31
N ASN A 348 10.95 -31.02 -0.35
CA ASN A 348 11.88 -29.91 -0.59
C ASN A 348 13.29 -30.18 -0.06
N GLY A 349 13.50 -31.21 0.78
CA GLY A 349 14.79 -31.50 1.42
C GLY A 349 15.15 -30.52 2.54
N VAL A 350 14.28 -29.60 2.88
CA VAL A 350 14.47 -28.59 3.93
C VAL A 350 13.14 -28.19 4.55
N ALA A 351 13.12 -28.10 5.88
CA ALA A 351 12.00 -27.55 6.64
C ALA A 351 12.52 -26.39 7.52
N SER A 352 12.06 -25.16 7.28
CA SER A 352 12.58 -23.95 7.94
C SER A 352 11.52 -23.25 8.78
N THR A 353 11.71 -23.21 10.12
CA THR A 353 10.93 -22.32 10.98
C THR A 353 11.53 -20.92 10.94
N ILE A 354 10.74 -19.94 10.47
CA ILE A 354 11.19 -18.56 10.28
C ILE A 354 10.44 -17.65 11.24
N ASN A 355 11.18 -16.81 11.96
CA ASN A 355 10.62 -15.74 12.79
C ASN A 355 11.37 -14.44 12.51
N ARG A 356 10.62 -13.43 12.05
CA ARG A 356 11.12 -12.08 11.81
C ARG A 356 10.31 -11.09 12.63
N THR A 357 10.99 -10.24 13.39
CA THR A 357 10.37 -9.13 14.10
C THR A 357 11.11 -7.85 13.79
N ASN A 358 10.40 -6.76 13.58
CA ASN A 358 10.98 -5.45 13.44
C ASN A 358 10.28 -4.45 14.38
N LYS A 359 11.06 -3.56 14.98
CA LYS A 359 10.59 -2.42 15.77
C LYS A 359 11.21 -1.17 15.18
N ALA A 360 10.37 -0.23 14.76
CA ALA A 360 10.80 1.04 14.22
C ALA A 360 10.29 2.20 15.07
N GLY A 361 11.10 3.24 15.18
CA GLY A 361 10.72 4.53 15.71
C GLY A 361 11.08 5.62 14.70
N THR A 362 10.16 6.55 14.41
CA THR A 362 10.33 7.58 13.37
C THR A 362 10.09 8.97 13.91
N LEU A 363 10.83 9.94 13.35
CA LEU A 363 10.58 11.37 13.47
C LEU A 363 10.50 11.94 12.05
N GLN A 364 9.41 12.63 11.75
CA GLN A 364 9.23 13.37 10.50
C GLN A 364 8.84 14.80 10.80
N ALA A 365 9.43 15.77 10.09
CA ALA A 365 9.07 17.17 10.20
C ALA A 365 9.11 17.81 8.81
N ASP A 366 7.97 18.34 8.38
CA ASP A 366 7.77 18.97 7.08
C ASP A 366 7.26 20.39 7.28
N PHE A 367 7.81 21.32 6.50
CA PHE A 367 7.51 22.74 6.56
C PHE A 367 7.30 23.31 5.15
N SER A 368 6.35 24.24 5.02
CA SER A 368 6.08 24.99 3.79
C SER A 368 5.95 26.48 4.11
N THR A 369 6.78 27.31 3.48
CA THR A 369 6.86 28.74 3.74
C THR A 369 6.74 29.52 2.44
N PRO A 370 5.66 30.29 2.21
CA PRO A 370 5.57 31.20 1.08
C PRO A 370 6.61 32.33 1.22
N LEU A 371 7.40 32.55 0.18
CA LEU A 371 8.40 33.61 0.08
C LEU A 371 8.01 34.57 -1.05
N GLY A 372 7.34 35.70 -0.68
CA GLY A 372 6.72 36.60 -1.64
C GLY A 372 5.47 35.98 -2.29
N GLU A 373 5.25 36.32 -3.59
CA GLU A 373 4.06 35.88 -4.32
C GLU A 373 4.35 34.69 -5.28
N SER A 374 5.61 34.39 -5.55
CA SER A 374 6.02 33.46 -6.59
C SER A 374 6.83 32.26 -6.11
N HIS A 375 7.26 32.23 -4.84
CA HIS A 375 8.07 31.14 -4.31
C HIS A 375 7.41 30.49 -3.11
N THR A 376 7.48 29.17 -3.04
CA THR A 376 7.12 28.39 -1.85
C THR A 376 8.29 27.48 -1.48
N LEU A 377 8.97 27.82 -0.40
CA LEU A 377 10.07 27.03 0.13
C LEU A 377 9.53 25.89 0.99
N ARG A 378 9.87 24.64 0.62
CA ARG A 378 9.56 23.44 1.40
C ARG A 378 10.85 22.80 1.89
N TYR A 379 10.86 22.41 3.15
CA TYR A 379 12.02 21.77 3.78
C TYR A 379 11.57 20.83 4.88
N GLY A 380 12.39 19.82 5.13
CA GLY A 380 12.02 18.84 6.14
C GLY A 380 13.15 17.90 6.52
N LEU A 381 12.85 17.12 7.56
CA LEU A 381 13.74 16.13 8.14
C LEU A 381 12.99 14.82 8.35
N TYR A 382 13.68 13.71 8.15
CA TYR A 382 13.21 12.38 8.50
C TYR A 382 14.31 11.60 9.22
N GLY A 383 13.94 10.92 10.30
CA GLY A 383 14.80 10.02 11.02
C GLY A 383 14.07 8.73 11.35
N GLU A 384 14.73 7.58 11.16
CA GLU A 384 14.20 6.26 11.48
C GLU A 384 15.26 5.41 12.17
N PHE A 385 14.82 4.72 13.21
CA PHE A 385 15.61 3.75 13.97
C PHE A 385 14.88 2.42 13.95
N GLU A 386 15.51 1.41 13.38
CA GLU A 386 14.94 0.07 13.27
C GLU A 386 15.78 -0.95 14.01
N ARG A 387 15.09 -1.88 14.66
CA ARG A 387 15.69 -3.06 15.26
C ARG A 387 14.98 -4.31 14.75
N GLY A 388 15.67 -5.04 13.87
CA GLY A 388 15.27 -6.36 13.39
C GLY A 388 15.80 -7.48 14.29
N ASN A 389 15.01 -8.53 14.50
CA ASN A 389 15.48 -9.81 14.99
C ASN A 389 14.96 -10.87 14.03
N ILE A 390 15.86 -11.64 13.47
CA ILE A 390 15.60 -12.69 12.47
C ILE A 390 16.09 -14.00 13.06
N SER A 391 15.30 -15.05 12.96
CA SER A 391 15.65 -16.41 13.33
C SER A 391 15.16 -17.38 12.27
N ASN A 392 16.08 -18.10 11.67
CA ASN A 392 15.84 -19.14 10.67
C ASN A 392 16.40 -20.46 11.20
N ASN A 393 15.51 -21.37 11.60
CA ASN A 393 15.88 -22.69 12.11
C ASN A 393 15.45 -23.73 11.10
N SER A 394 16.44 -24.36 10.43
CA SER A 394 16.20 -25.29 9.34
C SER A 394 16.59 -26.71 9.72
N LEU A 395 15.74 -27.66 9.37
CA LEU A 395 16.08 -29.07 9.28
C LEU A 395 16.43 -29.38 7.83
N VAL A 396 17.58 -30.05 7.56
CA VAL A 396 18.06 -30.38 6.24
C VAL A 396 18.71 -31.75 6.26
N PHE A 397 18.77 -32.44 5.13
CA PHE A 397 19.50 -33.70 5.06
C PHE A 397 20.98 -33.49 4.74
N PRO A 398 21.90 -34.31 5.31
CA PRO A 398 23.25 -34.45 4.76
C PRO A 398 23.23 -34.88 3.29
N ALA A 399 24.10 -34.32 2.46
CA ALA A 399 24.19 -34.66 1.05
C ALA A 399 25.55 -35.25 0.68
N ASN A 400 25.53 -36.09 -0.31
CA ASN A 400 26.74 -36.62 -0.99
C ASN A 400 27.39 -35.49 -1.84
N PRO A 401 28.62 -35.66 -2.33
CA PRO A 401 29.28 -34.69 -3.18
C PRO A 401 28.51 -34.33 -4.48
N ASP A 402 27.63 -35.21 -4.94
CA ASP A 402 26.79 -35.02 -6.12
C ASP A 402 25.46 -34.31 -5.79
N GLY A 403 25.24 -33.90 -4.52
CA GLY A 403 24.03 -33.25 -4.05
C GLY A 403 22.90 -34.22 -3.68
N SER A 404 23.03 -35.52 -3.91
CA SER A 404 22.03 -36.50 -3.51
C SER A 404 21.97 -36.69 -1.99
N GLN A 405 20.81 -37.07 -1.46
CA GLN A 405 20.61 -37.32 -0.03
C GLN A 405 21.54 -38.42 0.49
N ALA A 406 22.36 -38.15 1.50
CA ALA A 406 23.27 -39.08 2.12
C ALA A 406 22.68 -39.81 3.33
N SER A 407 21.68 -39.25 3.98
CA SER A 407 21.02 -39.80 5.17
C SER A 407 19.54 -39.40 5.22
N THR A 408 18.67 -40.29 5.70
CA THR A 408 17.26 -40.02 5.96
C THR A 408 17.03 -39.30 7.31
N THR A 409 18.08 -39.16 8.12
CA THR A 409 18.03 -38.42 9.38
C THR A 409 18.48 -36.99 9.13
N PRO A 410 17.61 -35.98 9.33
CA PRO A 410 17.96 -34.57 9.14
C PRO A 410 18.90 -34.08 10.23
N ILE A 411 19.64 -33.02 9.90
CA ILE A 411 20.44 -32.22 10.84
C ILE A 411 19.82 -30.83 11.00
N GLY A 412 19.98 -30.22 12.19
CA GLY A 412 19.50 -28.87 12.47
C GLY A 412 20.56 -27.82 12.14
N ILE A 413 20.15 -26.75 11.43
CA ILE A 413 20.93 -25.53 11.23
C ILE A 413 20.16 -24.39 11.90
N TYR A 414 20.78 -23.78 12.91
CA TYR A 414 20.16 -22.70 13.68
C TYR A 414 20.88 -21.39 13.41
N ASP A 415 20.15 -20.41 12.97
CA ASP A 415 20.68 -19.08 12.67
C ASP A 415 19.80 -17.98 13.28
N ALA A 416 20.46 -16.97 13.88
CA ALA A 416 19.77 -15.85 14.49
C ALA A 416 20.59 -14.57 14.36
N THR A 417 20.00 -13.54 13.80
CA THR A 417 20.64 -12.26 13.54
C THR A 417 19.86 -11.12 14.18
N LYS A 418 20.58 -10.09 14.64
CA LYS A 418 20.01 -8.82 15.12
C LYS A 418 20.52 -7.69 14.24
N LEU A 419 19.60 -6.97 13.64
CA LEU A 419 19.86 -5.83 12.79
C LEU A 419 19.56 -4.53 13.55
N LEU A 420 20.43 -3.51 13.37
CA LEU A 420 20.19 -2.15 13.84
C LEU A 420 20.41 -1.23 12.67
N ALA A 421 19.35 -0.69 12.11
CA ALA A 421 19.41 0.26 11.02
C ALA A 421 19.07 1.67 11.49
N ARG A 422 19.68 2.66 10.85
CA ARG A 422 19.40 4.08 11.06
C ARG A 422 19.32 4.76 9.72
N THR A 423 18.23 5.48 9.51
CA THR A 423 18.03 6.30 8.31
C THR A 423 17.86 7.74 8.71
N TRP A 424 18.58 8.63 8.02
CA TRP A 424 18.49 10.07 8.18
C TRP A 424 18.30 10.70 6.82
N SER A 425 17.37 11.62 6.72
CA SER A 425 17.13 12.39 5.51
C SER A 425 16.83 13.83 5.80
N ALA A 426 17.27 14.71 4.93
CA ALA A 426 16.90 16.11 4.93
C ALA A 426 16.66 16.59 3.50
N TYR A 427 15.69 17.46 3.30
CA TYR A 427 15.44 18.04 1.99
C TYR A 427 15.18 19.54 2.07
N LEU A 428 15.49 20.21 0.95
CA LEU A 428 15.17 21.60 0.69
C LEU A 428 14.76 21.73 -0.76
N GLN A 429 13.62 22.33 -1.02
CA GLN A 429 13.11 22.56 -2.36
C GLN A 429 12.33 23.87 -2.45
N ASP A 430 12.35 24.48 -3.62
CA ASP A 430 11.59 25.66 -3.94
C ASP A 430 10.62 25.38 -5.09
N GLU A 431 9.39 25.78 -4.94
CA GLU A 431 8.39 25.82 -5.98
C GLU A 431 8.28 27.28 -6.44
N TRP A 432 8.76 27.53 -7.65
CA TRP A 432 8.80 28.83 -8.26
C TRP A 432 7.74 28.97 -9.36
N SER A 433 6.70 29.71 -9.08
CA SER A 433 5.70 30.15 -10.05
C SER A 433 6.28 31.31 -10.87
N ILE A 434 6.97 31.00 -11.97
CA ILE A 434 7.58 32.01 -12.86
C ILE A 434 6.50 32.91 -13.47
N SER A 435 5.35 32.33 -13.78
CA SER A 435 4.16 32.99 -14.30
C SER A 435 2.94 32.08 -14.10
N ASP A 436 1.74 32.57 -14.46
CA ASP A 436 0.50 31.76 -14.43
C ASP A 436 0.57 30.48 -15.28
N LYS A 437 1.57 30.36 -16.17
CA LYS A 437 1.76 29.21 -17.06
C LYS A 437 2.93 28.31 -16.69
N TRP A 438 3.89 28.79 -15.96
CA TRP A 438 5.13 28.06 -15.69
C TRP A 438 5.39 27.95 -14.20
N THR A 439 5.48 26.72 -13.72
CA THR A 439 5.93 26.39 -12.37
C THR A 439 7.17 25.49 -12.49
N VAL A 440 8.21 25.81 -11.73
CA VAL A 440 9.44 25.02 -11.66
C VAL A 440 9.67 24.61 -10.20
N ASN A 441 9.71 23.30 -9.97
CA ASN A 441 10.13 22.73 -8.70
C ASN A 441 11.60 22.33 -8.81
N TYR A 442 12.45 22.82 -7.91
CA TYR A 442 13.84 22.39 -7.86
C TYR A 442 14.29 22.24 -6.40
N GLY A 443 15.13 21.27 -6.16
CA GLY A 443 15.57 21.00 -4.80
C GLY A 443 16.63 19.94 -4.70
N VAL A 444 16.97 19.62 -3.48
CA VAL A 444 17.98 18.63 -3.15
C VAL A 444 17.55 17.87 -1.90
N ARG A 445 17.84 16.58 -1.90
CA ARG A 445 17.66 15.69 -0.75
C ARG A 445 19.00 15.04 -0.41
N GLY A 446 19.34 15.01 0.87
CA GLY A 446 20.45 14.23 1.41
C GLY A 446 19.91 13.05 2.21
N ASP A 447 20.38 11.86 1.90
CA ASP A 447 20.03 10.64 2.61
C ASP A 447 21.28 9.96 3.15
N ARG A 448 21.18 9.36 4.35
CA ARG A 448 22.19 8.53 4.99
C ARG A 448 21.53 7.30 5.60
N TYR A 449 22.02 6.13 5.25
CA TYR A 449 21.61 4.85 5.76
C TYR A 449 22.77 4.12 6.41
N GLU A 450 22.55 3.61 7.61
CA GLU A 450 23.54 2.90 8.42
C GLU A 450 22.96 1.53 8.83
N LEU A 451 23.60 0.45 8.40
CA LEU A 451 23.34 -0.92 8.83
C LEU A 451 24.69 -1.65 8.95
N PHE A 452 25.05 -2.56 8.04
CA PHE A 452 26.36 -3.22 7.98
C PHE A 452 27.46 -2.28 7.49
N ARG A 453 27.05 -1.26 6.76
CA ARG A 453 27.88 -0.19 6.21
C ARG A 453 27.13 1.13 6.28
N THR A 454 27.84 2.22 6.13
CA THR A 454 27.23 3.53 5.97
C THR A 454 27.22 3.90 4.50
N GLU A 455 26.06 4.20 3.97
CA GLU A 455 25.87 4.70 2.62
C GLU A 455 25.12 6.03 2.65
N SER A 456 25.47 6.94 1.74
CA SER A 456 24.82 8.25 1.64
C SER A 456 24.78 8.74 0.21
N GLN A 457 23.84 9.64 -0.09
CA GLN A 457 23.73 10.30 -1.36
C GLN A 457 23.13 11.70 -1.21
N LEU A 458 23.61 12.61 -2.06
CA LEU A 458 22.95 13.88 -2.36
C LEU A 458 22.20 13.75 -3.69
N SER A 459 20.91 14.05 -3.68
CA SER A 459 19.97 13.75 -4.75
C SER A 459 19.30 15.03 -5.25
N PRO A 460 19.83 15.67 -6.31
CA PRO A 460 19.21 16.83 -6.96
C PRO A 460 17.95 16.41 -7.70
N ARG A 461 17.01 17.34 -7.80
CA ARG A 461 15.71 17.15 -8.46
C ARG A 461 15.24 18.42 -9.13
N VAL A 462 14.61 18.29 -10.28
CA VAL A 462 13.95 19.38 -10.98
C VAL A 462 12.72 18.86 -11.70
N GLY A 463 11.62 19.59 -11.57
CA GLY A 463 10.38 19.37 -12.30
C GLY A 463 9.86 20.67 -12.87
N VAL A 464 9.24 20.61 -14.03
CA VAL A 464 8.67 21.76 -14.73
C VAL A 464 7.23 21.40 -15.07
N VAL A 465 6.31 22.30 -14.76
CA VAL A 465 4.91 22.24 -15.17
C VAL A 465 4.61 23.42 -16.07
N TYR A 466 4.05 23.14 -17.23
CA TYR A 466 3.67 24.14 -18.21
C TYR A 466 2.18 24.05 -18.54
N GLN A 467 1.42 25.06 -18.15
CA GLN A 467 0.02 25.22 -18.51
C GLN A 467 -0.06 25.80 -19.93
N ALA A 468 -0.07 24.92 -20.94
CA ALA A 468 -0.04 25.33 -22.36
C ALA A 468 -1.32 26.08 -22.75
N THR A 469 -2.47 25.58 -22.29
CA THR A 469 -3.79 26.21 -22.39
C THR A 469 -4.55 25.99 -21.08
N ASP A 470 -5.73 26.57 -20.90
CA ASP A 470 -6.57 26.36 -19.71
C ASP A 470 -6.97 24.89 -19.51
N SER A 471 -6.84 24.07 -20.53
CA SER A 471 -7.20 22.64 -20.54
C SER A 471 -6.03 21.69 -20.81
N THR A 472 -4.82 22.20 -21.04
CA THR A 472 -3.65 21.38 -21.39
C THR A 472 -2.49 21.67 -20.46
N THR A 473 -2.06 20.68 -19.71
CA THR A 473 -0.89 20.75 -18.84
C THR A 473 0.18 19.80 -19.35
N ILE A 474 1.42 20.27 -19.44
CA ILE A 474 2.60 19.47 -19.80
C ILE A 474 3.54 19.49 -18.60
N HIS A 475 4.11 18.36 -18.26
CA HIS A 475 5.15 18.29 -17.25
C HIS A 475 6.38 17.54 -17.76
N ALA A 476 7.52 17.87 -17.19
CA ALA A 476 8.78 17.15 -17.38
C ALA A 476 9.58 17.16 -16.10
N GLY A 477 10.29 16.09 -15.80
CA GLY A 477 11.03 15.96 -14.56
C GLY A 477 12.32 15.16 -14.68
N TYR A 478 13.27 15.50 -13.79
CA TYR A 478 14.46 14.72 -13.50
C TYR A 478 14.62 14.58 -11.98
N SER A 479 14.83 13.34 -11.54
CA SER A 479 15.11 13.05 -10.14
C SER A 479 16.22 12.03 -9.98
N ARG A 480 17.18 12.33 -9.12
CA ARG A 480 18.15 11.36 -8.63
C ARG A 480 17.61 10.72 -7.37
N TYR A 481 17.68 9.39 -7.28
CA TYR A 481 17.13 8.63 -6.17
C TYR A 481 18.18 7.80 -5.44
N PHE A 482 17.94 7.62 -4.14
CA PHE A 482 18.68 6.73 -3.26
C PHE A 482 17.68 5.86 -2.51
N THR A 483 17.81 4.54 -2.69
CA THR A 483 16.90 3.56 -2.10
C THR A 483 17.71 2.56 -1.29
N PRO A 484 17.71 2.65 0.04
CA PRO A 484 18.32 1.63 0.89
C PRO A 484 17.51 0.32 0.80
N PRO A 485 18.14 -0.84 1.00
CA PRO A 485 17.40 -2.09 1.11
C PRO A 485 16.46 -2.04 2.32
N ALA A 486 15.28 -2.67 2.18
CA ALA A 486 14.35 -2.77 3.30
C ALA A 486 14.96 -3.63 4.41
N THR A 487 15.13 -3.06 5.59
CA THR A 487 15.80 -3.73 6.72
C THR A 487 15.12 -5.03 7.11
N GLU A 488 13.81 -5.09 6.93
CA GLU A 488 12.96 -6.23 7.33
C GLU A 488 13.17 -7.48 6.48
N VAL A 489 13.58 -7.30 5.21
CA VAL A 489 13.81 -8.41 4.27
C VAL A 489 15.32 -8.70 4.02
N ILE A 490 16.21 -8.05 4.76
CA ILE A 490 17.62 -8.38 4.73
C ILE A 490 17.83 -9.66 5.53
N ASP A 491 18.34 -10.69 4.89
CA ASP A 491 18.76 -11.91 5.54
C ASP A 491 20.29 -12.01 5.54
N ASP A 492 20.86 -12.20 6.72
CA ASP A 492 22.29 -12.39 6.95
C ASP A 492 22.59 -13.89 7.26
N THR A 493 21.71 -14.80 6.78
CA THR A 493 21.90 -16.24 6.97
C THR A 493 23.24 -16.68 6.45
N ASN A 494 23.99 -17.39 7.29
CA ASN A 494 25.28 -17.93 6.90
C ASN A 494 25.08 -19.13 5.99
N ILE A 495 25.08 -18.89 4.68
CA ILE A 495 24.86 -19.93 3.63
C ILE A 495 25.89 -21.05 3.70
N ALA A 496 27.11 -20.82 4.20
CA ALA A 496 28.13 -21.83 4.33
C ALA A 496 27.77 -22.98 5.30
N ARG A 497 26.79 -22.73 6.21
CA ARG A 497 26.26 -23.78 7.11
C ARG A 497 25.48 -24.85 6.35
N PHE A 498 24.98 -24.54 5.15
CA PHE A 498 24.22 -25.47 4.32
C PHE A 498 25.13 -26.30 3.38
N ASN A 499 26.43 -26.04 3.39
CA ASN A 499 27.36 -26.85 2.61
C ASN A 499 27.33 -28.34 3.03
N GLY A 500 27.29 -29.25 2.05
CA GLY A 500 27.16 -30.69 2.28
C GLY A 500 25.72 -31.07 2.73
N THR A 501 24.73 -30.29 2.44
CA THR A 501 23.31 -30.60 2.70
C THR A 501 22.49 -30.57 1.41
N THR A 502 21.27 -31.11 1.45
CA THR A 502 20.30 -31.08 0.35
C THR A 502 19.84 -29.68 -0.03
N ASN A 503 20.08 -28.66 0.81
CA ASN A 503 19.84 -27.26 0.51
C ASN A 503 21.11 -26.43 0.30
N GLN A 504 22.19 -27.12 -0.12
CA GLN A 504 23.44 -26.45 -0.50
C GLN A 504 23.21 -25.60 -1.74
N LEU A 505 23.58 -24.33 -1.64
CA LEU A 505 23.49 -23.39 -2.75
C LEU A 505 24.70 -23.49 -3.69
N PRO A 506 24.53 -23.15 -4.97
CA PRO A 506 25.67 -22.97 -5.88
C PRO A 506 26.68 -22.01 -5.25
N SER A 507 27.98 -22.31 -5.44
CA SER A 507 29.05 -21.48 -4.87
C SER A 507 28.95 -20.03 -5.32
N GLY A 508 28.68 -19.13 -4.39
CA GLY A 508 28.56 -17.71 -4.62
C GLY A 508 28.85 -16.92 -3.35
N GLY A 509 29.19 -15.65 -3.50
CA GLY A 509 29.46 -14.80 -2.35
C GLY A 509 28.18 -14.48 -1.58
N ASN A 510 28.24 -14.57 -0.25
CA ASN A 510 27.22 -14.03 0.62
C ASN A 510 27.43 -12.53 0.80
N ASN A 511 27.19 -11.76 -0.27
CA ASN A 511 27.32 -10.31 -0.23
C ASN A 511 25.98 -9.68 0.13
N LEU A 512 25.99 -8.93 1.23
CA LEU A 512 24.82 -8.19 1.70
C LEU A 512 24.36 -7.15 0.66
N PRO A 513 23.05 -6.89 0.56
CA PRO A 513 22.50 -5.96 -0.41
C PRO A 513 23.04 -4.54 -0.23
N LEU A 514 23.09 -3.80 -1.32
CA LEU A 514 23.57 -2.44 -1.43
C LEU A 514 22.40 -1.50 -1.67
N SER A 515 22.56 -0.23 -1.26
CA SER A 515 21.61 0.82 -1.60
C SER A 515 21.61 1.07 -3.11
N GLU A 516 20.43 1.05 -3.68
CA GLU A 516 20.19 1.37 -5.08
C GLU A 516 20.33 2.87 -5.35
N ARG A 517 20.79 3.23 -6.54
CA ARG A 517 20.91 4.62 -7.00
C ARG A 517 20.35 4.72 -8.41
N SER A 518 19.50 5.71 -8.66
CA SER A 518 18.94 5.83 -9.99
C SER A 518 18.78 7.28 -10.44
N ASN A 519 18.76 7.46 -11.76
CA ASN A 519 18.37 8.69 -12.43
C ASN A 519 17.04 8.44 -13.14
N TYR A 520 16.06 9.24 -12.83
CA TYR A 520 14.70 9.13 -13.34
C TYR A 520 14.36 10.34 -14.19
N TYR A 521 13.77 10.10 -15.34
CA TYR A 521 13.29 11.11 -16.28
C TYR A 521 11.85 10.80 -16.63
N ASP A 522 10.98 11.80 -16.64
CA ASP A 522 9.63 11.69 -17.14
C ASP A 522 9.20 12.90 -17.97
N LEU A 523 8.20 12.67 -18.78
CA LEU A 523 7.54 13.67 -19.61
C LEU A 523 6.08 13.25 -19.79
N GLY A 524 5.16 14.13 -19.44
CA GLY A 524 3.74 13.85 -19.58
C GLY A 524 2.93 15.04 -20.09
N ILE A 525 1.75 14.71 -20.57
CA ILE A 525 0.73 15.66 -20.99
C ILE A 525 -0.61 15.23 -20.45
N GLN A 526 -1.34 16.18 -19.88
CA GLN A 526 -2.72 16.02 -19.47
C GLN A 526 -3.61 16.97 -20.24
N GLN A 527 -4.73 16.45 -20.77
CA GLN A 527 -5.70 17.20 -21.54
C GLN A 527 -7.09 17.05 -20.97
N GLN A 528 -7.68 18.15 -20.54
CA GLN A 528 -9.09 18.23 -20.21
C GLN A 528 -9.91 18.44 -21.49
N VAL A 529 -10.88 17.58 -21.75
CA VAL A 529 -11.77 17.66 -22.91
C VAL A 529 -13.20 17.93 -22.41
N GLY A 530 -13.63 19.18 -22.60
CA GLY A 530 -14.85 19.67 -21.97
C GLY A 530 -14.73 19.65 -20.44
N SER A 531 -15.85 19.43 -19.73
CA SER A 531 -15.90 19.38 -18.26
C SER A 531 -15.89 17.94 -17.70
N THR A 532 -15.87 16.94 -18.55
CA THR A 532 -16.18 15.55 -18.16
C THR A 532 -15.10 14.54 -18.46
N LEU A 533 -14.17 14.80 -19.38
CA LEU A 533 -13.15 13.85 -19.79
C LEU A 533 -11.75 14.42 -19.57
N THR A 534 -10.91 13.68 -18.87
CA THR A 534 -9.49 13.97 -18.70
C THR A 534 -8.68 12.84 -19.33
N LEU A 535 -7.73 13.21 -20.19
CA LEU A 535 -6.79 12.30 -20.85
C LEU A 535 -5.39 12.59 -20.33
N GLY A 536 -4.59 11.56 -20.09
CA GLY A 536 -3.19 11.64 -19.71
C GLY A 536 -2.32 10.73 -20.57
N LEU A 537 -1.11 11.18 -20.88
CA LEU A 537 -0.08 10.37 -21.53
C LEU A 537 1.26 10.71 -20.88
N ASP A 538 1.93 9.69 -20.33
CA ASP A 538 3.22 9.80 -19.68
C ASP A 538 4.24 8.86 -20.29
N ALA A 539 5.48 9.32 -20.42
CA ALA A 539 6.63 8.52 -20.85
C ALA A 539 7.76 8.67 -19.83
N TYR A 540 8.34 7.55 -19.43
CA TYR A 540 9.37 7.53 -18.42
C TYR A 540 10.58 6.68 -18.81
N TYR A 541 11.74 7.06 -18.26
CA TYR A 541 12.99 6.33 -18.38
C TYR A 541 13.77 6.42 -17.08
N ARG A 542 14.24 5.27 -16.58
CA ARG A 542 15.04 5.17 -15.36
C ARG A 542 16.28 4.33 -15.62
N GLU A 543 17.44 4.90 -15.30
CA GLU A 543 18.72 4.19 -15.22
C GLU A 543 19.06 3.92 -13.78
N VAL A 544 19.43 2.67 -13.50
CA VAL A 544 19.64 2.20 -12.13
C VAL A 544 21.03 1.60 -12.01
N ASP A 545 21.75 2.05 -10.99
CA ASP A 545 22.99 1.45 -10.47
C ASP A 545 22.64 0.65 -9.21
N ARG A 546 23.03 -0.63 -9.17
CA ARG A 546 22.72 -1.56 -8.07
C ARG A 546 21.22 -1.82 -7.90
N LEU A 547 20.54 -2.06 -9.01
CA LEU A 547 19.10 -2.36 -8.99
C LEU A 547 18.78 -3.44 -7.96
N GLN A 548 17.88 -3.13 -7.03
CA GLN A 548 17.42 -4.11 -6.04
C GLN A 548 16.35 -5.02 -6.62
N ASP A 549 16.39 -6.28 -6.21
CA ASP A 549 15.38 -7.27 -6.48
C ASP A 549 15.31 -8.23 -5.28
N GLU A 550 14.30 -9.09 -5.22
CA GLU A 550 14.11 -10.03 -4.12
C GLU A 550 14.14 -11.45 -4.64
N GLY A 551 14.74 -12.34 -3.88
CA GLY A 551 14.82 -13.74 -4.19
C GLY A 551 14.67 -14.62 -2.98
N GLN A 552 14.56 -15.93 -3.22
CA GLN A 552 14.40 -16.95 -2.22
C GLN A 552 15.70 -17.72 -2.01
N PHE A 553 16.03 -18.02 -0.75
CA PHE A 553 17.18 -18.82 -0.39
C PHE A 553 16.91 -20.32 -0.63
N GLY A 554 17.34 -20.84 -1.79
CA GLY A 554 17.11 -22.23 -2.17
C GLY A 554 15.64 -22.62 -2.14
N THR A 555 15.33 -23.81 -1.65
CA THR A 555 13.96 -24.28 -1.42
C THR A 555 13.40 -23.88 -0.05
N ALA A 556 14.22 -23.30 0.83
CA ALA A 556 13.76 -22.71 2.08
C ALA A 556 13.02 -21.38 1.77
N LEU A 557 11.87 -21.14 2.39
CA LEU A 557 11.06 -19.93 2.20
C LEU A 557 11.67 -18.71 2.93
N ILE A 558 12.95 -18.45 2.70
CA ILE A 558 13.71 -17.33 3.26
C ILE A 558 13.92 -16.32 2.16
N TYR A 559 13.16 -15.21 2.20
CA TYR A 559 13.29 -14.14 1.21
C TYR A 559 14.41 -13.18 1.63
N SER A 560 15.17 -12.70 0.65
CA SER A 560 16.22 -11.72 0.83
C SER A 560 16.43 -10.88 -0.43
N ASN A 561 16.76 -9.62 -0.22
CA ASN A 561 17.11 -8.71 -1.30
C ASN A 561 18.47 -9.04 -1.89
N PHE A 562 18.59 -8.84 -3.19
CA PHE A 562 19.84 -8.88 -3.92
C PHE A 562 19.95 -7.70 -4.90
N ASN A 563 21.10 -7.51 -5.53
CA ASN A 563 21.30 -6.44 -6.49
C ASN A 563 21.81 -6.97 -7.83
N TYR A 564 21.17 -6.49 -8.90
CA TYR A 564 21.85 -6.41 -10.21
C TYR A 564 22.79 -5.20 -10.22
N ASN A 565 23.91 -5.29 -10.92
CA ASN A 565 24.83 -4.16 -11.07
C ASN A 565 24.19 -3.00 -11.84
N GLN A 566 23.37 -3.31 -12.84
CA GLN A 566 22.71 -2.33 -13.69
C GLN A 566 21.23 -2.68 -13.86
N GLY A 567 20.39 -1.64 -13.91
CA GLY A 567 18.98 -1.72 -14.24
C GLY A 567 18.54 -0.68 -15.26
N ARG A 568 17.51 -1.00 -16.03
CA ARG A 568 16.82 -0.08 -16.96
C ARG A 568 15.33 -0.33 -16.91
N ILE A 569 14.60 0.74 -16.63
CA ILE A 569 13.14 0.70 -16.59
C ILE A 569 12.63 1.81 -17.52
N ARG A 570 11.67 1.50 -18.39
CA ARG A 570 11.08 2.47 -19.31
C ARG A 570 9.69 2.07 -19.73
N GLY A 571 8.87 3.05 -20.02
CA GLY A 571 7.52 2.77 -20.48
C GLY A 571 6.74 3.99 -20.91
N VAL A 572 5.50 3.74 -21.29
CA VAL A 572 4.51 4.76 -21.64
C VAL A 572 3.19 4.36 -21.03
N GLU A 573 2.50 5.32 -20.44
CA GLU A 573 1.20 5.15 -19.78
C GLU A 573 0.17 6.08 -20.40
N PHE A 574 -1.02 5.55 -20.60
CA PHE A 574 -2.19 6.30 -21.03
C PHE A 574 -3.29 6.18 -19.99
N THR A 575 -3.92 7.30 -19.66
CA THR A 575 -5.05 7.38 -18.74
C THR A 575 -6.21 8.12 -19.38
N ALA A 576 -7.43 7.69 -19.08
CA ALA A 576 -8.65 8.40 -19.44
C ALA A 576 -9.64 8.30 -18.28
N ASN A 577 -10.09 9.43 -17.77
CA ASN A 577 -11.07 9.54 -16.69
C ASN A 577 -12.29 10.33 -17.17
N TYR A 578 -13.47 9.75 -17.02
CA TYR A 578 -14.74 10.34 -17.42
C TYR A 578 -15.70 10.41 -16.23
N ASP A 579 -16.22 11.60 -15.94
CA ASP A 579 -17.28 11.82 -14.94
C ASP A 579 -18.34 12.75 -15.52
N ASN A 580 -19.56 12.24 -15.65
CA ASN A 580 -20.72 12.99 -16.08
C ASN A 580 -21.90 12.76 -15.12
N GLY A 581 -21.66 12.94 -13.81
CA GLY A 581 -22.65 12.75 -12.76
C GLY A 581 -23.11 11.29 -12.60
N PRO A 582 -24.11 10.80 -13.39
CA PRO A 582 -24.57 9.42 -13.25
C PRO A 582 -23.60 8.38 -13.81
N ILE A 583 -22.73 8.76 -14.75
CA ILE A 583 -21.73 7.87 -15.35
C ILE A 583 -20.36 8.27 -14.89
N THR A 584 -19.61 7.33 -14.31
CA THR A 584 -18.17 7.45 -14.09
C THR A 584 -17.47 6.30 -14.79
N ALA A 585 -16.39 6.60 -15.50
CA ALA A 585 -15.58 5.57 -16.15
C ALA A 585 -14.10 5.97 -16.13
N TYR A 586 -13.23 4.97 -16.10
CA TYR A 586 -11.80 5.15 -16.27
C TYR A 586 -11.23 4.06 -17.17
N PHE A 587 -10.13 4.38 -17.82
CA PHE A 587 -9.36 3.44 -18.61
C PHE A 587 -7.88 3.78 -18.47
N ASN A 588 -7.06 2.78 -18.14
CA ASN A 588 -5.62 2.88 -18.03
C ASN A 588 -4.95 1.81 -18.88
N ALA A 589 -3.88 2.16 -19.55
CA ALA A 589 -3.04 1.22 -20.28
C ALA A 589 -1.58 1.61 -20.10
N SER A 590 -0.71 0.63 -19.86
CA SER A 590 0.72 0.84 -19.72
C SER A 590 1.50 -0.17 -20.56
N TYR A 591 2.53 0.33 -21.25
CA TYR A 591 3.59 -0.48 -21.82
C TYR A 591 4.85 -0.28 -20.99
N ASN A 592 5.38 -1.36 -20.44
CA ASN A 592 6.55 -1.34 -19.56
C ASN A 592 7.65 -2.30 -20.04
N ARG A 593 8.89 -1.99 -19.70
CA ARG A 593 10.02 -2.88 -19.81
C ARG A 593 11.03 -2.62 -18.69
N ALA A 594 11.19 -3.59 -17.81
CA ALA A 594 12.13 -3.57 -16.70
C ALA A 594 13.18 -4.67 -16.90
N MET A 595 14.46 -4.30 -16.82
CA MET A 595 15.58 -5.21 -17.12
C MET A 595 16.72 -5.01 -16.13
N GLY A 596 17.39 -6.14 -15.78
CA GLY A 596 18.60 -6.18 -14.98
C GLY A 596 19.77 -6.82 -15.73
N LYS A 597 20.99 -6.52 -15.30
CA LYS A 597 22.23 -7.12 -15.82
C LYS A 597 23.26 -7.22 -14.74
N GLN A 598 24.07 -8.32 -14.75
CA GLN A 598 25.14 -8.60 -13.81
C GLN A 598 24.67 -8.67 -12.36
N VAL A 599 24.53 -9.87 -11.80
CA VAL A 599 24.22 -10.04 -10.38
C VAL A 599 25.43 -9.64 -9.53
N LEU A 600 25.22 -8.74 -8.57
CA LEU A 600 26.29 -8.15 -7.76
C LEU A 600 26.31 -8.71 -6.34
N THR A 601 25.14 -8.94 -5.74
CA THR A 601 25.00 -9.40 -4.35
C THR A 601 23.95 -10.49 -4.26
N GLY A 602 23.95 -11.31 -3.20
CA GLY A 602 22.89 -12.27 -2.89
C GLY A 602 22.56 -13.25 -4.03
N GLN A 603 23.57 -13.77 -4.73
CA GLN A 603 23.46 -14.53 -6.00
C GLN A 603 22.97 -15.99 -5.86
N TYR A 604 22.36 -16.36 -4.77
CA TYR A 604 21.88 -17.70 -4.51
C TYR A 604 20.57 -18.07 -5.22
N ASN A 605 20.03 -17.18 -6.04
CA ASN A 605 18.83 -17.45 -6.84
C ASN A 605 19.13 -17.97 -8.25
N PHE A 606 20.38 -17.95 -8.68
CA PHE A 606 20.77 -18.28 -10.04
C PHE A 606 21.76 -19.43 -10.09
N SER A 607 21.59 -20.32 -11.06
CA SER A 607 22.58 -21.32 -11.38
C SER A 607 23.87 -20.68 -11.96
N PRO A 608 25.00 -21.37 -11.96
CA PRO A 608 26.24 -20.89 -12.58
C PRO A 608 26.08 -20.52 -14.06
N GLU A 609 25.29 -21.30 -14.81
CA GLU A 609 24.96 -21.05 -16.22
C GLU A 609 24.16 -19.77 -16.41
N GLU A 610 23.16 -19.53 -15.56
CA GLU A 610 22.35 -18.31 -15.55
C GLU A 610 23.19 -17.10 -15.20
N LEU A 611 24.05 -17.20 -14.16
CA LEU A 611 24.98 -16.12 -13.80
C LEU A 611 25.92 -15.77 -14.95
N ALA A 612 26.46 -16.78 -15.67
CA ALA A 612 27.29 -16.55 -16.85
C ALA A 612 26.53 -15.84 -17.97
N TYR A 613 25.24 -16.20 -18.18
CA TYR A 613 24.41 -15.52 -19.16
C TYR A 613 24.13 -14.06 -18.76
N ILE A 614 23.74 -13.82 -17.50
CA ILE A 614 23.39 -12.48 -16.97
C ILE A 614 24.61 -11.56 -16.93
N ALA A 615 25.82 -12.10 -16.81
CA ALA A 615 27.04 -11.31 -16.80
C ALA A 615 27.19 -10.45 -18.08
N ASP A 616 26.81 -11.00 -19.24
CA ASP A 616 26.96 -10.36 -20.54
C ASP A 616 25.65 -9.87 -21.15
N ASN A 617 24.50 -10.37 -20.67
CA ASN A 617 23.20 -10.11 -21.26
C ASN A 617 22.23 -9.40 -20.30
N TRP A 618 21.38 -8.57 -20.87
CA TRP A 618 20.22 -8.01 -20.17
C TRP A 618 19.12 -9.04 -20.09
N ILE A 619 18.58 -9.27 -18.89
CA ILE A 619 17.40 -10.10 -18.67
C ILE A 619 16.23 -9.24 -18.21
N HIS A 620 15.01 -9.69 -18.44
CA HIS A 620 13.82 -9.10 -17.85
C HIS A 620 13.79 -9.40 -16.34
N LEU A 621 13.27 -8.47 -15.56
CA LEU A 621 12.90 -8.77 -14.18
C LEU A 621 11.71 -9.76 -14.18
N ASP A 622 11.59 -10.58 -13.18
CA ASP A 622 10.57 -11.62 -13.11
C ASP A 622 9.13 -11.07 -13.13
N HIS A 623 8.92 -9.90 -12.52
CA HIS A 623 7.67 -9.16 -12.47
C HIS A 623 7.49 -8.15 -13.62
N ASP A 624 8.37 -8.12 -14.62
CA ASP A 624 8.21 -7.30 -15.82
C ASP A 624 7.04 -7.80 -16.66
N GLN A 625 5.92 -7.08 -16.63
CA GLN A 625 4.75 -7.33 -17.45
C GLN A 625 4.65 -6.28 -18.56
N LYS A 626 4.82 -6.70 -19.79
CA LYS A 626 4.96 -5.84 -20.96
C LYS A 626 3.76 -4.91 -21.19
N LEU A 627 2.55 -5.42 -21.01
CA LEU A 627 1.31 -4.68 -21.18
C LEU A 627 0.41 -4.91 -19.98
N THR A 628 -0.09 -3.81 -19.41
CA THR A 628 -1.12 -3.82 -18.38
C THR A 628 -2.26 -2.91 -18.80
N SER A 629 -3.47 -3.22 -18.38
CA SER A 629 -4.62 -2.33 -18.53
C SER A 629 -5.62 -2.58 -17.41
N SER A 630 -6.19 -1.52 -16.92
CA SER A 630 -7.34 -1.53 -16.02
C SER A 630 -8.42 -0.60 -16.55
N GLY A 631 -9.66 -0.88 -16.23
CA GLY A 631 -10.74 0.01 -16.59
C GLY A 631 -12.02 -0.34 -15.86
N GLY A 632 -12.86 0.66 -15.69
CA GLY A 632 -14.14 0.49 -15.03
C GLY A 632 -15.18 1.49 -15.52
N ILE A 633 -16.43 1.10 -15.36
CA ILE A 633 -17.58 1.94 -15.60
C ILE A 633 -18.61 1.73 -14.50
N SER A 634 -19.19 2.80 -14.00
CA SER A 634 -20.29 2.78 -13.05
C SER A 634 -21.42 3.68 -13.54
N TYR A 635 -22.65 3.20 -13.40
CA TYR A 635 -23.85 3.95 -13.73
C TYR A 635 -24.80 4.00 -12.52
N ALA A 636 -25.11 5.20 -12.07
CA ALA A 636 -26.12 5.45 -11.04
C ALA A 636 -27.49 5.73 -11.71
N PHE A 637 -28.42 4.79 -11.61
CA PHE A 637 -29.79 4.97 -12.11
C PHE A 637 -30.52 6.09 -11.34
N ASP A 638 -30.29 6.10 -10.03
CA ASP A 638 -30.82 7.08 -9.08
C ASP A 638 -29.90 7.13 -7.84
N LYS A 639 -30.35 7.79 -6.77
CA LYS A 639 -29.59 7.91 -5.52
C LYS A 639 -29.43 6.57 -4.75
N THR A 640 -30.22 5.58 -5.11
CA THR A 640 -30.29 4.28 -4.39
C THR A 640 -29.75 3.11 -5.19
N THR A 641 -29.75 3.19 -6.52
CA THR A 641 -29.41 2.05 -7.40
C THR A 641 -28.24 2.38 -8.30
N ARG A 642 -27.21 1.53 -8.28
CA ARG A 642 -26.05 1.63 -9.16
C ARG A 642 -25.61 0.27 -9.68
N VAL A 643 -25.02 0.25 -10.85
CA VAL A 643 -24.34 -0.92 -11.43
C VAL A 643 -22.94 -0.53 -11.81
N GLY A 644 -22.01 -1.49 -11.74
CA GLY A 644 -20.63 -1.28 -12.11
C GLY A 644 -20.03 -2.52 -12.77
N ALA A 645 -19.00 -2.26 -13.56
CA ALA A 645 -18.12 -3.26 -14.12
C ALA A 645 -16.70 -2.72 -14.09
N ASP A 646 -15.74 -3.56 -13.76
CA ASP A 646 -14.32 -3.28 -13.94
C ASP A 646 -13.58 -4.47 -14.51
N TYR A 647 -12.38 -4.22 -15.01
CA TYR A 647 -11.52 -5.29 -15.50
C TYR A 647 -10.04 -5.02 -15.17
N LEU A 648 -9.30 -6.12 -15.11
CA LEU A 648 -7.84 -6.13 -15.09
C LEU A 648 -7.35 -6.99 -16.27
N PHE A 649 -6.37 -6.46 -17.00
CA PHE A 649 -5.66 -7.15 -18.07
C PHE A 649 -4.15 -7.11 -17.82
N GLY A 650 -3.50 -8.26 -18.00
CA GLY A 650 -2.05 -8.37 -17.96
C GLY A 650 -1.54 -9.29 -19.05
N SER A 651 -0.41 -8.91 -19.70
CA SER A 651 0.22 -9.73 -20.73
C SER A 651 0.99 -10.94 -20.20
N GLY A 652 0.92 -11.21 -18.90
CA GLY A 652 1.63 -12.26 -18.18
C GLY A 652 2.99 -11.79 -17.65
N LEU A 653 3.32 -12.22 -16.43
CA LEU A 653 4.63 -12.04 -15.83
C LEU A 653 5.69 -12.90 -16.53
N ARG A 654 6.93 -12.82 -16.10
CA ARG A 654 8.03 -13.58 -16.70
C ARG A 654 8.10 -14.98 -16.14
N LYS A 655 8.67 -15.86 -16.96
CA LYS A 655 9.06 -17.22 -16.60
C LYS A 655 10.38 -17.60 -17.25
N GLY A 656 11.01 -18.64 -16.73
CA GLY A 656 12.24 -19.19 -17.29
C GLY A 656 12.07 -19.65 -18.75
N ALA A 657 13.13 -19.52 -19.51
CA ALA A 657 13.28 -20.15 -20.82
C ALA A 657 14.62 -20.92 -20.85
N PRO A 658 14.75 -21.95 -21.68
CA PRO A 658 15.99 -22.73 -21.73
C PRO A 658 17.24 -21.85 -21.91
N GLY A 659 18.11 -21.81 -20.90
CA GLY A 659 19.33 -21.01 -20.88
C GLY A 659 19.16 -19.50 -20.76
N VAL A 660 17.95 -19.00 -20.55
CA VAL A 660 17.67 -17.57 -20.42
C VAL A 660 16.75 -17.33 -19.23
N PRO A 661 17.25 -16.84 -18.09
CA PRO A 661 16.41 -16.48 -16.94
C PRO A 661 15.36 -15.45 -17.33
N ASN A 662 14.13 -15.63 -16.89
CA ASN A 662 13.00 -14.73 -17.21
C ASN A 662 12.80 -14.47 -18.72
N GLY A 663 13.27 -15.40 -19.58
CA GLY A 663 13.30 -15.22 -21.03
C GLY A 663 11.96 -15.35 -21.75
N ALA A 664 10.97 -15.96 -21.11
CA ALA A 664 9.63 -16.15 -21.63
C ALA A 664 8.57 -15.38 -20.81
N SER A 665 7.34 -15.36 -21.31
CA SER A 665 6.20 -14.78 -20.59
C SER A 665 5.13 -15.83 -20.37
N LEU A 666 4.42 -15.72 -19.27
CA LEU A 666 3.16 -16.43 -19.04
C LEU A 666 2.08 -15.95 -20.05
N PRO A 667 1.02 -16.72 -20.26
CA PRO A 667 -0.12 -16.28 -21.05
C PRO A 667 -0.77 -15.02 -20.49
N TYR A 668 -1.37 -14.22 -21.37
CA TYR A 668 -2.16 -13.06 -20.92
C TYR A 668 -3.38 -13.51 -20.11
N TYR A 669 -3.82 -12.62 -19.21
CA TYR A 669 -5.07 -12.80 -18.47
C TYR A 669 -5.99 -11.59 -18.64
N PHE A 670 -7.27 -11.84 -18.47
CA PHE A 670 -8.33 -10.84 -18.44
C PHE A 670 -9.34 -11.24 -17.38
N GLN A 671 -9.44 -10.43 -16.33
CA GLN A 671 -10.40 -10.59 -15.25
C GLN A 671 -11.48 -9.52 -15.39
N LEU A 672 -12.73 -9.92 -15.57
CA LEU A 672 -13.89 -9.04 -15.59
C LEU A 672 -14.69 -9.23 -14.30
N ASN A 673 -15.06 -8.12 -13.67
CA ASN A 673 -15.85 -8.09 -12.45
C ASN A 673 -17.13 -7.28 -12.68
N LEU A 674 -18.22 -7.66 -12.01
CA LEU A 674 -19.50 -6.96 -12.08
C LEU A 674 -20.05 -6.72 -10.68
N ASN A 675 -20.80 -5.62 -10.51
CA ASN A 675 -21.54 -5.37 -9.29
C ASN A 675 -22.86 -4.66 -9.53
N VAL A 676 -23.78 -4.86 -8.58
CA VAL A 676 -25.01 -4.07 -8.45
C VAL A 676 -25.19 -3.69 -6.98
N GLY A 677 -25.39 -2.40 -6.74
CA GLY A 677 -25.71 -1.85 -5.43
C GLY A 677 -27.13 -1.30 -5.38
N HIS A 678 -27.83 -1.55 -4.25
CA HIS A 678 -29.13 -0.96 -4.00
C HIS A 678 -29.33 -0.67 -2.51
N ASP A 679 -29.90 0.49 -2.22
CA ASP A 679 -30.18 0.97 -0.87
C ASP A 679 -31.66 0.73 -0.54
N PHE A 680 -31.94 -0.33 0.24
CA PHE A 680 -33.30 -0.66 0.68
C PHE A 680 -33.69 0.11 1.91
N THR A 681 -34.84 0.79 1.90
CA THR A 681 -35.38 1.50 3.07
C THR A 681 -36.52 0.73 3.71
N PHE A 682 -36.37 0.36 4.99
CA PHE A 682 -37.29 -0.45 5.78
C PHE A 682 -37.94 0.38 6.91
N GLY A 683 -38.91 1.23 6.60
CA GLY A 683 -39.69 1.98 7.59
C GLY A 683 -38.79 2.61 8.70
N SER A 684 -39.10 2.32 9.96
CA SER A 684 -38.36 2.82 11.11
C SER A 684 -36.97 2.19 11.30
N PHE A 685 -36.68 1.05 10.68
CA PHE A 685 -35.34 0.46 10.70
C PHE A 685 -34.34 1.28 9.86
N GLY A 686 -34.84 2.07 8.87
CA GLY A 686 -34.04 2.93 8.02
C GLY A 686 -33.39 2.16 6.85
N THR A 687 -32.34 2.76 6.26
CA THR A 687 -31.74 2.26 5.02
C THR A 687 -30.66 1.23 5.30
N VAL A 688 -30.71 0.10 4.55
CA VAL A 688 -29.66 -0.92 4.45
C VAL A 688 -29.07 -0.85 3.05
N LYS A 689 -27.79 -0.52 2.97
CA LYS A 689 -27.03 -0.55 1.73
C LYS A 689 -26.68 -1.99 1.40
N THR A 690 -26.96 -2.40 0.18
CA THR A 690 -26.66 -3.76 -0.29
C THR A 690 -25.79 -3.70 -1.54
N GLN A 691 -24.85 -4.64 -1.69
CA GLN A 691 -24.04 -4.78 -2.89
C GLN A 691 -23.81 -6.25 -3.19
N LEU A 692 -24.20 -6.67 -4.38
CA LEU A 692 -23.90 -7.98 -4.94
C LEU A 692 -22.78 -7.83 -5.96
N ALA A 693 -21.71 -8.62 -5.79
CA ALA A 693 -20.54 -8.59 -6.66
C ALA A 693 -20.23 -9.98 -7.22
N VAL A 694 -19.76 -10.01 -8.46
CA VAL A 694 -19.21 -11.20 -9.10
C VAL A 694 -17.79 -10.88 -9.57
N ILE A 695 -16.80 -11.48 -8.96
CA ILE A 695 -15.39 -11.38 -9.33
C ILE A 695 -15.04 -12.46 -10.34
N ASN A 696 -14.24 -12.12 -11.35
CA ASN A 696 -13.84 -13.01 -12.45
C ASN A 696 -15.05 -13.71 -13.09
N VAL A 697 -15.99 -12.92 -13.61
CA VAL A 697 -17.27 -13.37 -14.19
C VAL A 697 -17.07 -14.47 -15.23
N LEU A 698 -16.00 -14.35 -16.04
CA LEU A 698 -15.69 -15.29 -17.11
C LEU A 698 -15.07 -16.60 -16.61
N ASP A 699 -14.78 -16.69 -15.29
CA ASP A 699 -14.09 -17.82 -14.66
C ASP A 699 -12.78 -18.20 -15.37
N ARG A 700 -12.05 -17.18 -15.82
CA ARG A 700 -10.76 -17.40 -16.48
C ARG A 700 -9.77 -17.98 -15.46
N THR A 701 -9.17 -19.08 -15.85
CA THR A 701 -8.00 -19.63 -15.17
C THR A 701 -6.78 -18.92 -15.72
N TYR A 702 -5.99 -18.32 -14.85
CA TYR A 702 -4.74 -17.67 -15.23
C TYR A 702 -3.70 -17.85 -14.16
N GLU A 703 -2.46 -17.87 -14.58
CA GLU A 703 -1.30 -18.13 -13.77
C GLU A 703 -0.55 -16.80 -13.53
N LEU A 704 -0.22 -16.53 -12.27
CA LEU A 704 0.62 -15.40 -11.87
C LEU A 704 2.10 -15.79 -11.91
N ARG A 705 2.42 -17.03 -11.48
CA ARG A 705 3.75 -17.64 -11.50
C ARG A 705 3.63 -19.10 -11.90
N ASP A 706 4.62 -19.64 -12.61
CA ASP A 706 4.69 -21.06 -12.95
C ASP A 706 5.78 -21.83 -12.15
N GLY A 707 6.44 -21.14 -11.21
CA GLY A 707 7.50 -21.71 -10.40
C GLY A 707 8.85 -21.78 -11.11
N THR A 708 9.01 -21.20 -12.29
CA THR A 708 10.26 -21.05 -13.02
C THR A 708 10.69 -19.59 -13.11
N GLY A 709 11.95 -19.35 -13.34
CA GLY A 709 12.47 -17.97 -13.33
C GLY A 709 12.94 -17.54 -11.94
N VAL A 710 13.27 -16.26 -11.81
CA VAL A 710 13.69 -15.66 -10.54
C VAL A 710 12.47 -15.36 -9.68
N GLY A 711 12.58 -15.48 -8.37
CA GLY A 711 11.50 -15.18 -7.44
C GLY A 711 10.91 -16.42 -6.78
N VAL A 712 9.58 -16.56 -6.74
CA VAL A 712 8.92 -17.67 -6.04
C VAL A 712 8.96 -18.96 -6.86
N GLY A 713 9.58 -20.01 -6.30
CA GLY A 713 9.75 -21.32 -6.94
C GLY A 713 8.50 -22.21 -6.92
N ALA A 714 7.29 -21.64 -6.88
CA ALA A 714 6.03 -22.39 -6.88
C ALA A 714 5.03 -21.81 -7.90
N PRO A 715 4.21 -22.65 -8.56
CA PRO A 715 3.13 -22.17 -9.41
C PRO A 715 2.06 -21.46 -8.56
N GLN A 716 1.44 -20.42 -9.09
CA GLN A 716 0.40 -19.65 -8.43
C GLN A 716 -0.64 -19.17 -9.43
N PHE A 717 -1.91 -19.38 -9.10
CA PHE A 717 -3.05 -19.04 -9.94
C PHE A 717 -3.86 -17.89 -9.32
N GLY A 718 -4.32 -16.99 -10.15
CA GLY A 718 -5.24 -15.93 -9.75
C GLY A 718 -6.63 -16.46 -9.33
N PRO A 719 -7.44 -15.62 -8.69
CA PRO A 719 -8.71 -16.03 -8.09
C PRO A 719 -9.70 -16.53 -9.15
N ARG A 720 -10.38 -17.64 -8.85
CA ARG A 720 -11.49 -18.18 -9.63
C ARG A 720 -12.76 -17.35 -9.38
N ARG A 721 -13.81 -17.55 -10.20
CA ARG A 721 -15.07 -16.81 -10.04
C ARG A 721 -15.67 -16.96 -8.66
N GLY A 722 -15.88 -15.80 -8.01
CA GLY A 722 -16.54 -15.68 -6.71
C GLY A 722 -17.74 -14.74 -6.76
N VAL A 723 -18.76 -15.04 -5.94
CA VAL A 723 -19.97 -14.23 -5.75
C VAL A 723 -20.04 -13.79 -4.30
N TYR A 724 -20.28 -12.50 -4.07
CA TYR A 724 -20.26 -11.89 -2.74
C TYR A 724 -21.46 -10.96 -2.55
N LEU A 725 -22.05 -11.00 -1.36
CA LEU A 725 -23.12 -10.10 -0.92
C LEU A 725 -22.64 -9.30 0.30
N SER A 726 -22.69 -7.99 0.19
CA SER A 726 -22.42 -7.06 1.29
C SER A 726 -23.71 -6.39 1.75
N LEU A 727 -23.87 -6.30 3.06
CA LEU A 727 -24.96 -5.58 3.73
C LEU A 727 -24.32 -4.59 4.70
N GLN A 728 -24.75 -3.32 4.68
CA GLN A 728 -24.30 -2.29 5.61
C GLN A 728 -25.47 -1.44 6.11
N LYS A 729 -25.46 -1.16 7.37
CA LYS A 729 -26.40 -0.26 8.04
C LYS A 729 -25.63 0.89 8.66
N ASP A 730 -25.91 2.11 8.19
CA ASP A 730 -25.42 3.33 8.83
C ASP A 730 -26.43 3.82 9.87
N PHE A 731 -25.92 4.47 10.92
CA PHE A 731 -26.71 5.11 11.97
C PHE A 731 -26.07 6.44 12.37
N SER A 732 -26.89 7.37 12.82
CA SER A 732 -26.48 8.66 13.39
C SER A 732 -26.93 8.79 14.84
N PHE A 733 -26.22 9.53 15.67
CA PHE A 733 -26.55 9.83 17.07
C PHE A 733 -26.30 11.30 17.41
#